data_3d48688cc532b5e812501cae8969ae1a
#
_entry.id   3d48688cc532b5e812501cae8969ae1a
#
_cell.length_a   1.000
_cell.length_b   1.000
_cell.length_c   1.000
_cell.angle_alpha   90.00
_cell.angle_beta   90.00
_cell.angle_gamma   90.00
#
_symmetry.space_group_name_H-M   'P 1'
#
loop_
_entity.id
_entity.type
_entity.pdbx_description
1 polymer ?
#
loop_
_entity_poly.entity_id
_entity_poly.type
_entity_poly.pdbx_seq_one_letter_code
_entity_poly.pdbx_strand_id
1 'polypeptide(L)'
;MALANLFRRGRTSQFDEIEEYRALLEAPEEFEDGFNTKTILGALFVSVIMVPGNIYLELMIGGSIGAAAQWVTIILFLELAKRSFTVLKKQELYLLYYVTSALIGRETGAFEGLLWHQYFVQSPAAKQFGISHLIPFWWAPPPDSPALIERTFLHADWFWPISLLVLGMIMTRIEWFTASYVLFRITSDYERLPFPFAPINAQGAMALAEESSGEYTWKWRVFSIGAVVGVVWGAIYVAVPAVTGAFMEQPIQLIPIPFVDFTQYTGYFLAATPIGFTCHLAPIFAGFLAPFWAVMGAFIGVVIHTIASPILHSYGFMPHWFMGMDTIQTQFVTGIDFWMSFGIGITFAITVIGFYQVVTGVRNARIERKEKGSWTPPPGRGDFRIWICVILFCISSLYTIVLAKILFPELVSNILLAFFFIFAFVYTPLISFVNARLDGLIGQNVHIPYIREATIFLSGFKGIEIWFVPFPLDNYGAAAERFRQIELTGTRFTSILRAEVFMLPVVLITSFLYWSYIWKLAPIPSDAYPYVQLMWPLRALNSCVWFTSTMRGEVEQDASARTVTFKPSNLPEGAWWYWRARASADVDIDDPGKRTYGPWSRVGYFYTRFEGTDPPPNPSLPVNPSEPDISEALEAGLPSAPVVRGPENGARAGTPNPELLILEARDPQGRELVYQFEVDQVPSFDGAFLQSSDDKPILFEALKPKVIGAGFIVGLVSFVVLSVFGLPILLVFGYIRSLTSIPHYLITEIIGALLARYYFWKKYGKQQWRLYAAVLMVGFQVGMALVGMASVSIAMIQKAVSVLLF
;
A
#
# COMPACT_ATOMS: atom_id res chain seq x y z
N MET A 1 0.60 -42.94 8.77
CA MET A 1 2.07 -43.14 8.73
C MET A 1 2.71 -42.77 7.39
N ALA A 2 2.16 -43.11 6.22
CA ALA A 2 2.73 -42.72 4.91
C ALA A 2 2.81 -41.18 4.67
N LEU A 3 1.77 -40.43 5.01
CA LEU A 3 1.75 -38.96 4.95
C LEU A 3 2.82 -38.33 5.87
N ALA A 4 3.01 -38.84 7.08
CA ALA A 4 4.02 -38.37 8.00
C ALA A 4 5.47 -38.60 7.52
N ASN A 5 5.70 -39.70 6.78
CA ASN A 5 7.01 -40.04 6.20
C ASN A 5 7.30 -39.23 4.93
N LEU A 6 6.29 -38.86 4.14
CA LEU A 6 6.42 -37.91 3.00
C LEU A 6 6.76 -36.50 3.48
N PHE A 7 6.11 -36.03 4.54
CA PHE A 7 6.46 -34.78 5.21
C PHE A 7 7.89 -34.79 5.80
N ARG A 8 8.40 -35.92 6.24
CA ARG A 8 9.78 -36.04 6.75
C ARG A 8 10.81 -35.97 5.63
N ARG A 9 10.59 -36.57 4.46
CA ARG A 9 11.54 -36.61 3.34
C ARG A 9 11.70 -35.23 2.66
N GLY A 10 10.61 -34.46 2.48
CA GLY A 10 10.69 -33.08 1.96
C GLY A 10 11.35 -32.13 2.95
N ARG A 11 11.27 -32.43 4.25
CA ARG A 11 11.85 -31.63 5.33
C ARG A 11 13.38 -31.78 5.41
N THR A 12 13.94 -33.00 5.26
CA THR A 12 15.38 -33.19 5.33
C THR A 12 16.14 -32.46 4.23
N SER A 13 15.67 -32.46 2.99
CA SER A 13 16.35 -31.75 1.90
C SER A 13 16.29 -30.21 2.02
N GLN A 14 15.26 -29.68 2.66
CA GLN A 14 15.12 -28.23 2.90
C GLN A 14 16.00 -27.76 4.09
N PHE A 15 16.11 -28.59 5.14
CA PHE A 15 16.96 -28.27 6.28
C PHE A 15 18.46 -28.35 5.93
N ASP A 16 18.87 -29.28 5.10
CA ASP A 16 20.26 -29.40 4.63
C ASP A 16 20.67 -28.18 3.78
N GLU A 17 19.77 -27.69 2.92
CA GLU A 17 19.98 -26.44 2.16
C GLU A 17 20.06 -25.20 3.07
N ILE A 18 19.35 -25.18 4.17
CA ILE A 18 19.25 -24.08 5.14
C ILE A 18 20.50 -24.03 6.04
N GLU A 19 21.01 -25.19 6.47
CA GLU A 19 22.27 -25.26 7.22
C GLU A 19 23.47 -24.85 6.36
N GLU A 20 23.47 -25.14 5.07
CA GLU A 20 24.46 -24.63 4.10
C GLU A 20 24.50 -23.09 4.09
N TYR A 21 23.35 -22.42 4.16
CA TYR A 21 23.31 -20.95 4.19
C TYR A 21 23.87 -20.35 5.49
N ARG A 22 23.71 -21.03 6.62
CA ARG A 22 24.27 -20.58 7.89
C ARG A 22 25.79 -20.75 7.96
N ALA A 23 26.30 -21.77 7.30
CA ALA A 23 27.74 -22.05 7.20
C ALA A 23 28.47 -21.08 6.24
N LEU A 24 27.73 -20.29 5.43
CA LEU A 24 28.34 -19.35 4.48
C LEU A 24 29.03 -18.16 5.16
N LEU A 25 28.59 -17.74 6.34
CA LEU A 25 29.19 -16.65 7.08
C LEU A 25 28.98 -16.84 8.60
N GLU A 26 30.08 -16.97 9.32
CA GLU A 26 30.07 -16.97 10.78
C GLU A 26 30.17 -15.54 11.32
N ALA A 27 29.53 -15.30 12.48
CA ALA A 27 29.61 -14.00 13.13
C ALA A 27 31.07 -13.78 13.64
N PRO A 28 31.64 -12.59 13.43
CA PRO A 28 33.00 -12.30 13.90
C PRO A 28 33.04 -12.28 15.44
N GLU A 29 34.19 -12.58 15.99
CA GLU A 29 34.40 -12.56 17.45
C GLU A 29 34.53 -11.13 18.00
N GLU A 30 35.01 -10.18 17.16
CA GLU A 30 35.21 -8.78 17.55
C GLU A 30 34.18 -7.85 16.90
N PHE A 31 33.66 -6.92 17.69
CA PHE A 31 32.70 -5.91 17.28
C PHE A 31 33.29 -4.52 17.44
N GLU A 32 33.20 -3.71 16.37
CA GLU A 32 33.73 -2.36 16.36
C GLU A 32 32.62 -1.29 16.14
N ASP A 33 32.94 -0.07 16.59
CA ASP A 33 32.05 1.08 16.36
C ASP A 33 32.22 1.60 14.93
N GLY A 34 31.11 1.62 14.18
CA GLY A 34 31.09 2.16 12.83
C GLY A 34 30.65 3.64 12.76
N PHE A 35 30.12 4.22 13.86
CA PHE A 35 29.57 5.57 13.87
C PHE A 35 30.65 6.61 14.21
N ASN A 36 31.07 7.37 13.20
CA ASN A 36 32.12 8.40 13.33
C ASN A 36 31.86 9.56 12.34
N THR A 37 32.77 10.54 12.29
CA THR A 37 32.65 11.72 11.44
C THR A 37 32.51 11.37 9.96
N LYS A 38 33.16 10.30 9.47
CA LYS A 38 33.06 9.87 8.06
C LYS A 38 31.66 9.40 7.72
N THR A 39 31.05 8.61 8.62
CA THR A 39 29.67 8.12 8.44
C THR A 39 28.62 9.25 8.57
N ILE A 40 28.89 10.26 9.43
CA ILE A 40 28.09 11.48 9.51
C ILE A 40 28.15 12.27 8.19
N LEU A 41 29.33 12.50 7.64
CA LEU A 41 29.53 13.17 6.35
C LEU A 41 28.83 12.38 5.22
N GLY A 42 28.89 11.04 5.27
CA GLY A 42 28.20 10.17 4.33
C GLY A 42 26.67 10.33 4.41
N ALA A 43 26.12 10.35 5.61
CA ALA A 43 24.69 10.58 5.82
C ALA A 43 24.24 11.96 5.29
N LEU A 44 25.01 13.00 5.55
CA LEU A 44 24.73 14.35 5.02
C LEU A 44 24.81 14.39 3.48
N PHE A 45 25.82 13.75 2.90
CA PHE A 45 25.95 13.63 1.45
C PHE A 45 24.72 12.96 0.83
N VAL A 46 24.30 11.81 1.37
CA VAL A 46 23.11 11.10 0.90
C VAL A 46 21.87 11.98 1.01
N SER A 47 21.70 12.65 2.15
CA SER A 47 20.52 13.48 2.41
C SER A 47 20.44 14.69 1.48
N VAL A 48 21.59 15.32 1.18
CA VAL A 48 21.62 16.56 0.37
C VAL A 48 21.61 16.27 -1.13
N ILE A 49 22.17 15.15 -1.58
CA ILE A 49 22.32 14.85 -3.01
C ILE A 49 21.44 13.71 -3.48
N MET A 50 21.42 12.59 -2.74
CA MET A 50 20.72 11.40 -3.20
C MET A 50 19.21 11.45 -2.96
N VAL A 51 18.78 12.00 -1.80
CA VAL A 51 17.36 12.11 -1.45
C VAL A 51 16.59 12.96 -2.47
N PRO A 52 17.03 14.15 -2.90
CA PRO A 52 16.35 14.92 -3.93
C PRO A 52 16.24 14.17 -5.27
N GLY A 53 17.32 13.49 -5.66
CA GLY A 53 17.33 12.68 -6.88
C GLY A 53 16.31 11.55 -6.82
N ASN A 54 16.16 10.90 -5.65
CA ASN A 54 15.15 9.86 -5.43
C ASN A 54 13.73 10.42 -5.50
N ILE A 55 13.46 11.53 -4.80
CA ILE A 55 12.15 12.20 -4.80
C ILE A 55 11.73 12.55 -6.24
N TYR A 56 12.61 13.17 -6.98
CA TYR A 56 12.28 13.56 -8.35
C TYR A 56 12.04 12.35 -9.26
N LEU A 57 12.87 11.31 -9.16
CA LEU A 57 12.71 10.09 -9.94
C LEU A 57 11.38 9.38 -9.62
N GLU A 58 10.98 9.38 -8.37
CA GLU A 58 9.71 8.82 -7.91
C GLU A 58 8.51 9.55 -8.51
N LEU A 59 8.57 10.88 -8.55
CA LEU A 59 7.54 11.71 -9.18
C LEU A 59 7.46 11.54 -10.70
N MET A 60 8.62 11.35 -11.37
CA MET A 60 8.70 11.28 -12.82
C MET A 60 8.34 9.89 -13.38
N ILE A 61 8.83 8.81 -12.77
CA ILE A 61 8.73 7.44 -13.31
C ILE A 61 8.26 6.40 -12.29
N GLY A 62 7.95 6.80 -11.06
CA GLY A 62 7.57 5.87 -9.98
C GLY A 62 8.70 4.93 -9.55
N GLY A 63 9.94 5.25 -9.87
CA GLY A 63 11.11 4.45 -9.54
C GLY A 63 11.89 5.02 -8.37
N SER A 64 12.66 4.17 -7.68
CA SER A 64 13.56 4.57 -6.59
C SER A 64 15.01 4.26 -6.94
N ILE A 65 15.92 5.17 -6.58
CA ILE A 65 17.36 4.93 -6.69
C ILE A 65 17.93 4.11 -5.52
N GLY A 66 17.07 3.60 -4.62
CA GLY A 66 17.43 3.02 -3.33
C GLY A 66 18.70 2.17 -3.32
N ALA A 67 18.68 1.04 -4.01
CA ALA A 67 19.85 0.15 -4.07
C ALA A 67 21.06 0.82 -4.74
N ALA A 68 20.83 1.60 -5.78
CA ALA A 68 21.89 2.30 -6.49
C ALA A 68 22.59 3.35 -5.62
N ALA A 69 21.83 4.13 -4.88
CA ALA A 69 22.37 5.15 -4.00
C ALA A 69 23.27 4.56 -2.89
N GLN A 70 22.90 3.38 -2.37
CA GLN A 70 23.72 2.67 -1.39
C GLN A 70 25.14 2.39 -1.94
N TRP A 71 25.20 1.86 -3.16
CA TRP A 71 26.45 1.48 -3.79
C TRP A 71 27.26 2.69 -4.26
N VAL A 72 26.62 3.69 -4.86
CA VAL A 72 27.27 4.95 -5.27
C VAL A 72 27.89 5.65 -4.07
N THR A 73 27.17 5.71 -2.96
CA THR A 73 27.70 6.30 -1.72
C THR A 73 28.94 5.55 -1.24
N ILE A 74 28.89 4.23 -1.18
CA ILE A 74 30.05 3.42 -0.75
C ILE A 74 31.24 3.62 -1.68
N ILE A 75 31.04 3.52 -2.99
CA ILE A 75 32.13 3.69 -3.98
C ILE A 75 32.74 5.08 -3.87
N LEU A 76 31.91 6.12 -3.77
CA LEU A 76 32.37 7.49 -3.63
C LEU A 76 33.19 7.70 -2.36
N PHE A 77 32.72 7.18 -1.22
CA PHE A 77 33.44 7.31 0.06
C PHE A 77 34.71 6.47 0.09
N LEU A 78 34.74 5.30 -0.55
CA LEU A 78 35.95 4.52 -0.74
C LEU A 78 37.00 5.27 -1.56
N GLU A 79 36.59 5.86 -2.68
CA GLU A 79 37.49 6.63 -3.53
C GLU A 79 37.96 7.92 -2.82
N LEU A 80 37.11 8.59 -2.08
CA LEU A 80 37.47 9.76 -1.26
C LEU A 80 38.48 9.33 -0.16
N ALA A 81 38.25 8.22 0.50
CA ALA A 81 39.13 7.69 1.52
C ALA A 81 40.53 7.34 0.95
N LYS A 82 40.55 6.70 -0.22
CA LYS A 82 41.84 6.40 -0.94
C LYS A 82 42.63 7.70 -1.22
N ARG A 83 41.96 8.73 -1.72
CA ARG A 83 42.59 10.03 -2.02
C ARG A 83 43.01 10.80 -0.77
N SER A 84 42.32 10.59 0.35
CA SER A 84 42.64 11.21 1.64
C SER A 84 43.63 10.38 2.48
N PHE A 85 44.19 9.31 1.91
CA PHE A 85 45.10 8.38 2.60
C PHE A 85 44.52 7.82 3.91
N THR A 86 43.17 7.67 3.97
CA THR A 86 42.49 7.09 5.12
C THR A 86 41.85 5.75 4.72
N VAL A 87 41.87 4.80 5.64
CA VAL A 87 41.27 3.49 5.44
C VAL A 87 39.90 3.51 6.07
N LEU A 88 38.87 3.04 5.34
CA LEU A 88 37.54 2.81 5.89
C LEU A 88 37.44 1.39 6.41
N LYS A 89 36.99 1.22 7.64
CA LYS A 89 36.72 -0.07 8.25
C LYS A 89 35.46 -0.72 7.67
N LYS A 90 35.38 -2.05 7.72
CA LYS A 90 34.18 -2.81 7.27
C LYS A 90 32.90 -2.32 7.95
N GLN A 91 32.96 -2.00 9.22
CA GLN A 91 31.86 -1.50 10.05
C GLN A 91 31.42 -0.09 9.63
N GLU A 92 32.34 0.80 9.26
CA GLU A 92 32.05 2.13 8.73
C GLU A 92 31.34 2.04 7.38
N LEU A 93 31.77 1.14 6.51
CA LEU A 93 31.16 0.91 5.20
C LEU A 93 29.78 0.31 5.32
N TYR A 94 29.61 -0.68 6.22
CA TYR A 94 28.29 -1.23 6.48
C TYR A 94 27.33 -0.17 7.05
N LEU A 95 27.81 0.69 7.93
CA LEU A 95 26.97 1.76 8.48
C LEU A 95 26.58 2.79 7.42
N LEU A 96 27.48 3.13 6.48
CA LEU A 96 27.15 3.97 5.31
C LEU A 96 26.09 3.31 4.44
N TYR A 97 26.21 2.01 4.18
CA TYR A 97 25.20 1.23 3.47
C TYR A 97 23.83 1.28 4.18
N TYR A 98 23.84 1.03 5.48
CA TYR A 98 22.65 1.04 6.33
C TYR A 98 21.94 2.42 6.33
N VAL A 99 22.72 3.48 6.57
CA VAL A 99 22.22 4.87 6.59
C VAL A 99 21.64 5.25 5.24
N THR A 100 22.31 4.94 4.15
CA THR A 100 21.83 5.22 2.81
C THR A 100 20.53 4.48 2.50
N SER A 101 20.46 3.20 2.88
CA SER A 101 19.23 2.40 2.74
C SER A 101 18.05 2.99 3.52
N ALA A 102 18.30 3.44 4.75
CA ALA A 102 17.29 4.03 5.60
C ALA A 102 16.81 5.37 5.06
N LEU A 103 17.73 6.26 4.70
CA LEU A 103 17.41 7.60 4.19
C LEU A 103 16.59 7.57 2.90
N ILE A 104 16.91 6.66 1.98
CA ILE A 104 16.24 6.60 0.68
C ILE A 104 14.99 5.71 0.71
N GLY A 105 15.02 4.61 1.43
CA GLY A 105 13.93 3.63 1.40
C GLY A 105 12.76 3.93 2.34
N ARG A 106 13.03 4.51 3.52
CA ARG A 106 12.00 4.75 4.53
C ARG A 106 11.63 6.21 4.72
N GLU A 107 12.55 7.11 4.47
CA GLU A 107 12.50 8.46 5.00
C GLU A 107 12.24 9.54 3.93
N THR A 108 12.46 9.24 2.66
CA THR A 108 12.15 10.18 1.55
C THR A 108 10.69 10.54 1.49
N GLY A 109 9.80 9.61 1.86
CA GLY A 109 8.36 9.77 1.82
C GLY A 109 7.73 10.57 2.96
N ALA A 110 8.47 11.09 3.95
CA ALA A 110 7.88 11.76 5.11
C ALA A 110 6.93 12.91 4.72
N PHE A 111 7.41 13.89 3.98
CA PHE A 111 6.59 15.01 3.50
C PHE A 111 5.81 14.71 2.21
N GLU A 112 6.14 13.64 1.48
CA GLU A 112 5.33 13.13 0.36
C GLU A 112 3.91 12.79 0.83
N GLY A 113 3.78 12.14 1.98
CA GLY A 113 2.49 11.83 2.58
C GLY A 113 1.62 13.08 2.74
N LEU A 114 2.19 14.19 3.22
CA LEU A 114 1.46 15.46 3.36
C LEU A 114 1.07 16.06 2.00
N LEU A 115 1.90 15.92 0.97
CA LEU A 115 1.55 16.35 -0.39
C LEU A 115 0.47 15.45 -1.02
N TRP A 116 0.48 14.18 -0.72
CA TRP A 116 -0.63 13.30 -1.06
C TRP A 116 -1.92 13.73 -0.37
N HIS A 117 -1.85 14.09 0.92
CA HIS A 117 -3.00 14.54 1.69
C HIS A 117 -3.63 15.82 1.10
N GLN A 118 -2.81 16.82 0.77
CA GLN A 118 -3.28 18.04 0.15
C GLN A 118 -3.93 17.80 -1.23
N TYR A 119 -3.33 16.91 -2.03
CA TYR A 119 -3.92 16.56 -3.31
C TYR A 119 -5.26 15.85 -3.12
N PHE A 120 -5.31 14.88 -2.21
CA PHE A 120 -6.52 14.10 -1.96
C PHE A 120 -7.71 14.98 -1.57
N VAL A 121 -7.50 15.94 -0.67
CA VAL A 121 -8.55 16.89 -0.25
C VAL A 121 -9.09 17.71 -1.42
N GLN A 122 -8.24 18.11 -2.38
CA GLN A 122 -8.63 18.90 -3.54
C GLN A 122 -9.00 18.06 -4.77
N SER A 123 -8.79 16.73 -4.72
CA SER A 123 -8.92 15.85 -5.88
C SER A 123 -10.34 15.85 -6.45
N PRO A 124 -10.48 15.73 -7.78
CA PRO A 124 -11.78 15.55 -8.41
C PRO A 124 -12.58 14.39 -7.81
N ALA A 125 -11.89 13.28 -7.49
CA ALA A 125 -12.53 12.12 -6.86
C ALA A 125 -13.12 12.48 -5.48
N ALA A 126 -12.36 13.11 -4.58
CA ALA A 126 -12.87 13.46 -3.26
C ALA A 126 -14.03 14.45 -3.33
N LYS A 127 -14.01 15.39 -4.29
CA LYS A 127 -15.10 16.32 -4.56
C LYS A 127 -16.34 15.60 -5.10
N GLN A 128 -16.15 14.71 -6.08
CA GLN A 128 -17.23 13.93 -6.69
C GLN A 128 -17.92 13.00 -5.67
N PHE A 129 -17.16 12.39 -4.77
CA PHE A 129 -17.68 11.56 -3.69
C PHE A 129 -18.18 12.38 -2.47
N GLY A 130 -18.13 13.72 -2.50
CA GLY A 130 -18.63 14.59 -1.44
C GLY A 130 -17.83 14.55 -0.13
N ILE A 131 -16.61 13.99 -0.12
CA ILE A 131 -15.83 13.78 1.11
C ILE A 131 -14.77 14.84 1.37
N SER A 132 -14.54 15.76 0.44
CA SER A 132 -13.46 16.76 0.50
C SER A 132 -13.49 17.60 1.79
N HIS A 133 -14.68 18.05 2.23
CA HIS A 133 -14.87 18.87 3.45
C HIS A 133 -14.96 18.05 4.75
N LEU A 134 -15.10 16.73 4.66
CA LEU A 134 -15.19 15.84 5.81
C LEU A 134 -13.83 15.36 6.30
N ILE A 135 -12.77 15.68 5.56
CA ILE A 135 -11.42 15.25 5.90
C ILE A 135 -10.93 16.06 7.11
N PRO A 136 -10.43 15.40 8.18
CA PRO A 136 -10.04 16.11 9.39
C PRO A 136 -8.89 17.11 9.15
N PHE A 137 -9.00 18.31 9.71
CA PHE A 137 -8.00 19.40 9.59
C PHE A 137 -6.62 19.03 10.10
N TRP A 138 -6.53 18.10 11.02
CA TRP A 138 -5.25 17.62 11.54
C TRP A 138 -4.55 16.60 10.59
N TRP A 139 -5.27 16.09 9.60
CA TRP A 139 -4.71 15.22 8.56
C TRP A 139 -4.24 16.02 7.34
N ALA A 140 -5.03 17.01 6.92
CA ALA A 140 -4.70 17.94 5.84
C ALA A 140 -5.35 19.30 6.07
N PRO A 141 -4.79 20.40 5.55
CA PRO A 141 -5.47 21.70 5.49
C PRO A 141 -6.81 21.60 4.75
N PRO A 142 -7.82 22.41 5.11
CA PRO A 142 -9.07 22.50 4.37
C PRO A 142 -8.86 22.80 2.88
N PRO A 143 -9.77 22.36 1.99
CA PRO A 143 -9.60 22.53 0.54
C PRO A 143 -9.45 23.99 0.10
N ASP A 144 -10.00 24.94 0.87
CA ASP A 144 -9.97 26.38 0.58
C ASP A 144 -8.81 27.11 1.28
N SER A 145 -7.92 26.38 1.96
CA SER A 145 -6.80 26.98 2.69
C SER A 145 -5.83 27.73 1.77
N PRO A 146 -5.43 28.97 2.13
CA PRO A 146 -4.39 29.72 1.42
C PRO A 146 -3.07 28.94 1.30
N ALA A 147 -2.75 28.07 2.26
CA ALA A 147 -1.56 27.22 2.26
C ALA A 147 -1.48 26.31 1.03
N LEU A 148 -2.62 25.87 0.51
CA LEU A 148 -2.72 25.01 -0.66
C LEU A 148 -2.59 25.81 -1.96
N ILE A 149 -3.15 27.03 -1.99
CA ILE A 149 -3.06 27.94 -3.14
C ILE A 149 -1.62 28.45 -3.30
N GLU A 150 -0.99 28.88 -2.21
CA GLU A 150 0.39 29.37 -2.19
C GLU A 150 1.43 28.25 -2.26
N ARG A 151 1.02 26.98 -2.13
CA ARG A 151 1.88 25.79 -2.14
C ARG A 151 3.02 25.91 -1.14
N THR A 152 2.68 26.15 0.12
CA THR A 152 3.66 26.32 1.21
C THR A 152 3.29 25.49 2.44
N PHE A 153 4.29 24.87 3.06
CA PHE A 153 4.15 24.23 4.37
C PHE A 153 4.26 25.25 5.53
N LEU A 154 4.70 26.47 5.25
CA LEU A 154 4.88 27.53 6.25
C LEU A 154 3.57 28.31 6.47
N HIS A 155 2.53 27.61 6.88
CA HIS A 155 1.21 28.17 7.21
C HIS A 155 0.66 27.50 8.47
N ALA A 156 -0.20 28.21 9.21
CA ALA A 156 -0.77 27.72 10.47
C ALA A 156 -1.57 26.41 10.31
N ASP A 157 -2.23 26.22 9.17
CA ASP A 157 -3.05 25.03 8.90
C ASP A 157 -2.21 23.74 8.81
N TRP A 158 -0.92 23.85 8.55
CA TRP A 158 0.01 22.73 8.54
C TRP A 158 0.54 22.36 9.93
N PHE A 159 0.26 23.17 10.96
CA PHE A 159 0.80 22.91 12.30
C PHE A 159 0.48 21.51 12.83
N TRP A 160 -0.80 21.12 12.77
CA TRP A 160 -1.23 19.80 13.26
C TRP A 160 -0.72 18.65 12.37
N PRO A 161 -0.89 18.66 11.03
CA PRO A 161 -0.37 17.61 10.18
C PRO A 161 1.13 17.37 10.35
N ILE A 162 1.94 18.44 10.39
CA ILE A 162 3.40 18.35 10.55
C ILE A 162 3.76 17.87 11.97
N SER A 163 3.10 18.38 13.01
CA SER A 163 3.38 17.96 14.38
C SER A 163 3.10 16.49 14.60
N LEU A 164 1.98 16.00 14.08
CA LEU A 164 1.62 14.57 14.13
C LEU A 164 2.56 13.70 13.30
N LEU A 165 3.01 14.17 12.15
CA LEU A 165 4.02 13.49 11.34
C LEU A 165 5.32 13.32 12.12
N VAL A 166 5.86 14.40 12.69
CA VAL A 166 7.14 14.39 13.42
C VAL A 166 7.05 13.47 14.64
N LEU A 167 5.99 13.62 15.44
CA LEU A 167 5.81 12.81 16.64
C LEU A 167 5.57 11.34 16.30
N GLY A 168 4.78 11.07 15.26
CA GLY A 168 4.56 9.73 14.73
C GLY A 168 5.87 9.07 14.27
N MET A 169 6.72 9.78 13.54
CA MET A 169 8.02 9.28 13.10
C MET A 169 8.94 8.91 14.28
N ILE A 170 8.96 9.73 15.34
CA ILE A 170 9.74 9.44 16.55
C ILE A 170 9.24 8.14 17.19
N MET A 171 7.93 8.02 17.39
CA MET A 171 7.32 6.87 18.09
C MET A 171 7.47 5.57 17.26
N THR A 172 7.19 5.62 15.97
CA THR A 172 7.36 4.47 15.07
C THR A 172 8.82 4.01 15.01
N ARG A 173 9.78 4.93 15.08
CA ARG A 173 11.20 4.58 15.10
C ARG A 173 11.61 3.87 16.38
N ILE A 174 11.13 4.35 17.54
CA ILE A 174 11.35 3.68 18.83
C ILE A 174 10.74 2.28 18.79
N GLU A 175 9.52 2.17 18.31
CA GLU A 175 8.79 0.90 18.24
C GLU A 175 9.48 -0.09 17.31
N TRP A 176 9.84 0.35 16.10
CA TRP A 176 10.56 -0.47 15.13
C TRP A 176 11.90 -1.00 15.69
N PHE A 177 12.72 -0.12 16.28
CA PHE A 177 14.03 -0.51 16.78
C PHE A 177 13.93 -1.50 17.93
N THR A 178 13.06 -1.21 18.90
CA THR A 178 12.92 -2.03 20.11
C THR A 178 12.29 -3.38 19.83
N ALA A 179 11.20 -3.42 19.03
CA ALA A 179 10.56 -4.66 18.65
C ALA A 179 11.48 -5.56 17.83
N SER A 180 12.14 -5.00 16.82
CA SER A 180 13.04 -5.75 15.94
C SER A 180 14.25 -6.33 16.69
N TYR A 181 14.82 -5.56 17.62
CA TYR A 181 15.90 -6.04 18.46
C TYR A 181 15.46 -7.21 19.37
N VAL A 182 14.31 -7.10 20.02
CA VAL A 182 13.76 -8.19 20.85
C VAL A 182 13.51 -9.44 20.00
N LEU A 183 12.92 -9.28 18.82
CA LEU A 183 12.67 -10.38 17.89
C LEU A 183 13.98 -11.05 17.44
N PHE A 184 15.01 -10.26 17.08
CA PHE A 184 16.34 -10.77 16.76
C PHE A 184 16.91 -11.60 17.91
N ARG A 185 16.83 -11.10 19.16
CA ARG A 185 17.32 -11.84 20.34
C ARG A 185 16.61 -13.18 20.49
N ILE A 186 15.28 -13.22 20.26
CA ILE A 186 14.51 -14.47 20.36
C ILE A 186 14.87 -15.43 19.23
N THR A 187 14.82 -14.97 17.99
CA THR A 187 14.92 -15.84 16.80
C THR A 187 16.36 -16.19 16.43
N SER A 188 17.30 -15.26 16.51
CA SER A 188 18.71 -15.49 16.16
C SER A 188 19.54 -16.04 17.32
N ASP A 189 19.38 -15.48 18.54
CA ASP A 189 20.21 -15.87 19.68
C ASP A 189 19.68 -17.11 20.40
N TYR A 190 18.37 -17.13 20.74
CA TYR A 190 17.76 -18.25 21.45
C TYR A 190 17.38 -19.42 20.54
N GLU A 191 16.67 -19.14 19.43
CA GLU A 191 16.20 -20.21 18.53
C GLU A 191 17.26 -20.63 17.50
N ARG A 192 18.30 -19.81 17.31
CA ARG A 192 19.40 -20.01 16.35
C ARG A 192 18.93 -20.26 14.93
N LEU A 193 17.94 -19.50 14.46
CA LEU A 193 17.45 -19.60 13.10
C LEU A 193 18.51 -19.17 12.08
N PRO A 194 18.53 -19.77 10.88
CA PRO A 194 19.59 -19.60 9.88
C PRO A 194 19.62 -18.22 9.21
N PHE A 195 18.48 -17.53 9.06
CA PHE A 195 18.35 -16.26 8.31
C PHE A 195 19.06 -16.33 6.93
N PRO A 196 18.53 -17.09 5.96
CA PRO A 196 19.25 -17.45 4.74
C PRO A 196 19.69 -16.27 3.88
N PHE A 197 19.02 -15.13 3.95
CA PHE A 197 19.36 -13.93 3.17
C PHE A 197 20.31 -12.99 3.91
N ALA A 198 20.41 -13.04 5.23
CA ALA A 198 21.30 -12.17 5.99
C ALA A 198 22.78 -12.30 5.60
N PRO A 199 23.37 -13.50 5.41
CA PRO A 199 24.73 -13.64 4.91
C PRO A 199 24.93 -13.06 3.51
N ILE A 200 23.95 -13.20 2.62
CA ILE A 200 24.02 -12.71 1.24
C ILE A 200 24.05 -11.18 1.23
N ASN A 201 23.17 -10.56 1.98
CA ASN A 201 23.09 -9.11 2.09
C ASN A 201 24.31 -8.50 2.80
N ALA A 202 24.80 -9.16 3.86
CA ALA A 202 26.03 -8.75 4.55
C ALA A 202 27.26 -8.87 3.66
N GLN A 203 27.42 -9.97 2.91
CA GLN A 203 28.51 -10.15 1.95
C GLN A 203 28.44 -9.13 0.82
N GLY A 204 27.27 -8.77 0.33
CA GLY A 204 27.10 -7.70 -0.64
C GLY A 204 27.74 -6.40 -0.15
N ALA A 205 27.40 -5.95 1.06
CA ALA A 205 27.95 -4.74 1.65
C ALA A 205 29.46 -4.82 1.92
N MET A 206 29.96 -5.99 2.34
CA MET A 206 31.41 -6.21 2.63
C MET A 206 32.25 -6.38 1.37
N ALA A 207 31.67 -6.84 0.27
CA ALA A 207 32.40 -7.10 -0.98
C ALA A 207 33.15 -5.87 -1.51
N LEU A 208 32.64 -4.68 -1.28
CA LEU A 208 33.33 -3.44 -1.64
C LEU A 208 34.42 -3.04 -0.64
N ALA A 209 34.25 -3.44 0.62
CA ALA A 209 35.28 -3.21 1.64
C ALA A 209 36.56 -3.98 1.34
N GLU A 210 36.45 -5.19 0.79
CA GLU A 210 37.59 -6.04 0.42
C GLU A 210 38.36 -5.49 -0.79
N GLU A 211 37.71 -4.76 -1.68
CA GLU A 211 38.37 -4.13 -2.85
C GLU A 211 39.33 -3.00 -2.45
N SER A 212 39.12 -2.36 -1.30
CA SER A 212 40.06 -1.35 -0.79
C SER A 212 41.46 -1.90 -0.50
N SER A 213 41.61 -3.23 -0.42
CA SER A 213 42.88 -3.94 -0.20
C SER A 213 43.68 -4.27 -1.49
N GLY A 214 43.16 -3.88 -2.68
CA GLY A 214 43.95 -3.96 -3.93
C GLY A 214 43.78 -5.23 -4.78
N GLU A 215 42.91 -6.14 -4.38
CA GLU A 215 42.56 -7.31 -5.20
C GLU A 215 41.44 -7.00 -6.19
N TYR A 216 41.77 -7.01 -7.50
CA TYR A 216 40.79 -6.92 -8.59
C TYR A 216 39.90 -8.17 -8.59
N THR A 217 38.79 -8.09 -7.92
CA THR A 217 37.86 -9.21 -7.82
C THR A 217 36.94 -9.31 -9.05
N TRP A 218 36.46 -10.53 -9.38
CA TRP A 218 35.47 -10.79 -10.39
C TRP A 218 34.21 -9.93 -10.18
N LYS A 219 33.91 -9.53 -8.92
CA LYS A 219 32.79 -8.72 -8.50
C LYS A 219 32.76 -7.37 -9.22
N TRP A 220 33.89 -6.68 -9.32
CA TRP A 220 34.00 -5.39 -10.04
C TRP A 220 33.73 -5.53 -11.53
N ARG A 221 34.21 -6.60 -12.16
CA ARG A 221 33.93 -6.85 -13.57
C ARG A 221 32.44 -7.04 -13.84
N VAL A 222 31.76 -7.85 -13.02
CA VAL A 222 30.31 -8.10 -13.14
C VAL A 222 29.50 -6.85 -12.83
N PHE A 223 29.90 -6.09 -11.80
CA PHE A 223 29.31 -4.79 -11.48
C PHE A 223 29.42 -3.81 -12.65
N SER A 224 30.61 -3.65 -13.24
CA SER A 224 30.84 -2.74 -14.35
C SER A 224 30.00 -3.11 -15.60
N ILE A 225 29.84 -4.40 -15.90
CA ILE A 225 28.95 -4.85 -16.97
C ILE A 225 27.50 -4.42 -16.67
N GLY A 226 27.03 -4.65 -15.46
CA GLY A 226 25.70 -4.20 -15.02
C GLY A 226 25.54 -2.68 -15.14
N ALA A 227 26.54 -1.92 -14.66
CA ALA A 227 26.53 -0.46 -14.69
C ALA A 227 26.48 0.11 -16.13
N VAL A 228 27.26 -0.46 -17.06
CA VAL A 228 27.22 -0.07 -18.49
C VAL A 228 25.83 -0.33 -19.07
N VAL A 229 25.26 -1.51 -18.84
CA VAL A 229 23.89 -1.83 -19.29
C VAL A 229 22.88 -0.85 -18.68
N GLY A 230 23.03 -0.53 -17.39
CA GLY A 230 22.19 0.43 -16.69
C GLY A 230 22.29 1.86 -17.24
N VAL A 231 23.50 2.32 -17.56
CA VAL A 231 23.74 3.65 -18.17
C VAL A 231 23.09 3.72 -19.57
N VAL A 232 23.34 2.73 -20.43
CA VAL A 232 22.78 2.71 -21.77
C VAL A 232 21.24 2.66 -21.74
N TRP A 233 20.68 1.79 -20.91
CA TRP A 233 19.22 1.69 -20.77
C TRP A 233 18.62 2.92 -20.13
N GLY A 234 19.26 3.45 -19.09
CA GLY A 234 18.85 4.66 -18.39
C GLY A 234 18.85 5.89 -19.32
N ALA A 235 19.84 5.98 -20.23
CA ALA A 235 19.88 7.06 -21.21
C ALA A 235 18.63 7.06 -22.12
N ILE A 236 18.17 5.89 -22.56
CA ILE A 236 17.00 5.75 -23.43
C ILE A 236 15.71 5.90 -22.65
N TYR A 237 15.58 5.21 -21.49
CA TYR A 237 14.34 5.06 -20.75
C TYR A 237 14.08 6.21 -19.78
N VAL A 238 15.12 6.81 -19.23
CA VAL A 238 15.02 7.87 -18.21
C VAL A 238 15.46 9.23 -18.73
N ALA A 239 16.69 9.31 -19.35
CA ALA A 239 17.23 10.61 -19.72
C ALA A 239 16.45 11.27 -20.86
N VAL A 240 16.08 10.52 -21.88
CA VAL A 240 15.35 11.10 -23.02
C VAL A 240 14.03 11.75 -22.55
N PRO A 241 13.09 11.07 -21.89
CA PRO A 241 11.85 11.71 -21.45
C PRO A 241 12.07 12.82 -20.41
N ALA A 242 13.01 12.64 -19.47
CA ALA A 242 13.26 13.64 -18.42
C ALA A 242 13.88 14.93 -18.98
N VAL A 243 14.88 14.81 -19.87
CA VAL A 243 15.53 15.97 -20.49
C VAL A 243 14.62 16.66 -21.48
N THR A 244 13.96 15.90 -22.37
CA THR A 244 13.03 16.52 -23.34
C THR A 244 11.83 17.17 -22.66
N GLY A 245 11.30 16.58 -21.57
CA GLY A 245 10.23 17.19 -20.77
C GLY A 245 10.65 18.48 -20.02
N ALA A 246 11.98 18.72 -19.86
CA ALA A 246 12.47 19.99 -19.34
C ALA A 246 12.49 21.12 -20.38
N PHE A 247 12.64 20.79 -21.68
CA PHE A 247 12.79 21.75 -22.77
C PHE A 247 11.60 21.81 -23.73
N MET A 248 10.72 20.82 -23.70
CA MET A 248 9.55 20.71 -24.59
C MET A 248 8.27 20.63 -23.78
N GLU A 249 7.15 21.05 -24.35
CA GLU A 249 5.83 20.94 -23.71
C GLU A 249 5.40 19.48 -23.48
N GLN A 250 5.82 18.57 -24.37
CA GLN A 250 5.57 17.14 -24.21
C GLN A 250 6.87 16.37 -24.21
N PRO A 251 7.11 15.48 -23.21
CA PRO A 251 8.31 14.64 -23.18
C PRO A 251 8.29 13.61 -24.31
N ILE A 252 9.44 13.43 -24.97
CA ILE A 252 9.60 12.38 -25.97
C ILE A 252 9.81 11.04 -25.26
N GLN A 253 8.88 10.13 -25.39
CA GLN A 253 8.98 8.76 -24.89
C GLN A 253 9.33 7.81 -26.05
N LEU A 254 10.59 7.38 -26.14
CA LEU A 254 11.02 6.37 -27.11
C LEU A 254 10.43 4.99 -26.80
N ILE A 255 10.22 4.73 -25.53
CA ILE A 255 9.64 3.51 -24.99
C ILE A 255 8.50 3.92 -24.06
N PRO A 256 7.28 3.39 -24.23
CA PRO A 256 6.17 3.72 -23.36
C PRO A 256 6.45 3.41 -21.90
N ILE A 257 6.14 4.37 -21.02
CA ILE A 257 6.29 4.29 -19.58
C ILE A 257 4.88 4.38 -18.97
N PRO A 258 4.51 3.48 -18.06
CA PRO A 258 5.32 2.38 -17.47
C PRO A 258 5.30 1.07 -18.25
N PHE A 259 4.39 0.90 -19.20
CA PHE A 259 4.22 -0.33 -19.99
C PHE A 259 3.53 -0.02 -21.32
N VAL A 260 3.60 -0.99 -22.24
CA VAL A 260 2.80 -1.00 -23.46
C VAL A 260 1.48 -1.70 -23.16
N ASP A 261 0.36 -1.00 -23.38
CA ASP A 261 -0.99 -1.52 -23.13
C ASP A 261 -1.60 -2.07 -24.43
N PHE A 262 -1.99 -3.32 -24.40
CA PHE A 262 -2.72 -3.99 -25.49
C PHE A 262 -4.17 -4.31 -25.11
N THR A 263 -4.61 -4.00 -23.90
CA THR A 263 -5.91 -4.39 -23.36
C THR A 263 -7.06 -3.93 -24.24
N GLN A 264 -7.02 -2.69 -24.73
CA GLN A 264 -8.07 -2.14 -25.59
C GLN A 264 -8.17 -2.88 -26.93
N TYR A 265 -7.04 -3.37 -27.47
CA TYR A 265 -7.00 -4.09 -28.74
C TYR A 265 -7.36 -5.57 -28.60
N THR A 266 -7.06 -6.17 -27.43
CA THR A 266 -7.29 -7.60 -27.18
C THR A 266 -8.67 -7.87 -26.58
N GLY A 267 -9.38 -6.87 -26.08
CA GLY A 267 -10.66 -6.99 -25.40
C GLY A 267 -11.75 -7.71 -26.22
N TYR A 268 -11.61 -7.73 -27.57
CA TYR A 268 -12.54 -8.44 -28.44
C TYR A 268 -12.53 -9.96 -28.26
N PHE A 269 -11.38 -10.57 -28.01
CA PHE A 269 -11.23 -12.02 -27.84
C PHE A 269 -10.80 -12.43 -26.42
N LEU A 270 -10.24 -11.50 -25.64
CA LEU A 270 -9.88 -11.70 -24.23
C LEU A 270 -10.61 -10.66 -23.37
N ALA A 271 -11.92 -10.79 -23.30
CA ALA A 271 -12.76 -9.91 -22.49
C ALA A 271 -12.30 -9.88 -21.02
N ALA A 272 -12.42 -8.72 -20.37
CA ALA A 272 -12.11 -8.52 -18.96
C ALA A 272 -10.69 -8.93 -18.53
N THR A 273 -9.72 -8.89 -19.45
CA THR A 273 -8.35 -9.34 -19.20
C THR A 273 -7.35 -8.24 -19.51
N PRO A 274 -6.57 -7.75 -18.51
CA PRO A 274 -5.53 -6.77 -18.77
C PRO A 274 -4.33 -7.43 -19.45
N ILE A 275 -3.95 -6.95 -20.64
CA ILE A 275 -2.85 -7.47 -21.44
C ILE A 275 -1.92 -6.36 -21.88
N GLY A 276 -0.64 -6.56 -21.59
CA GLY A 276 0.42 -5.67 -21.98
C GLY A 276 1.76 -6.21 -21.52
N PHE A 277 2.79 -5.43 -21.71
CA PHE A 277 4.10 -5.84 -21.24
C PHE A 277 4.97 -4.62 -20.91
N THR A 278 5.82 -4.75 -19.89
CA THR A 278 6.76 -3.69 -19.55
C THR A 278 8.08 -3.89 -20.28
N CYS A 279 8.58 -2.82 -20.88
CA CYS A 279 9.92 -2.79 -21.47
C CYS A 279 11.01 -2.51 -20.42
N HIS A 280 10.63 -2.21 -19.17
CA HIS A 280 11.61 -1.95 -18.12
C HIS A 280 12.44 -3.21 -17.82
N LEU A 281 13.78 -3.10 -17.78
CA LEU A 281 14.66 -4.27 -17.58
C LEU A 281 14.76 -4.71 -16.12
N ALA A 282 14.41 -3.87 -15.15
CA ALA A 282 14.51 -4.23 -13.72
C ALA A 282 13.74 -5.51 -13.34
N PRO A 283 12.52 -5.79 -13.84
CA PRO A 283 11.85 -7.06 -13.58
C PRO A 283 12.62 -8.29 -14.10
N ILE A 284 13.35 -8.17 -15.23
CA ILE A 284 14.21 -9.26 -15.71
C ILE A 284 15.32 -9.56 -14.71
N PHE A 285 15.99 -8.52 -14.19
CA PHE A 285 17.02 -8.66 -13.18
C PHE A 285 16.45 -9.18 -11.86
N ALA A 286 15.24 -8.76 -11.47
CA ALA A 286 14.54 -9.31 -10.32
C ALA A 286 14.28 -10.82 -10.48
N GLY A 287 13.88 -11.25 -11.68
CA GLY A 287 13.71 -12.66 -12.03
C GLY A 287 14.99 -13.50 -11.93
N PHE A 288 16.18 -12.90 -12.11
CA PHE A 288 17.46 -13.61 -11.89
C PHE A 288 17.69 -14.00 -10.43
N LEU A 289 17.18 -13.21 -9.50
CA LEU A 289 17.39 -13.36 -8.05
C LEU A 289 16.24 -14.08 -7.36
N ALA A 290 15.02 -13.81 -7.81
CA ALA A 290 13.82 -14.36 -7.20
C ALA A 290 13.80 -15.90 -7.24
N PRO A 291 13.25 -16.55 -6.20
CA PRO A 291 13.08 -18.01 -6.22
C PRO A 291 12.27 -18.44 -7.44
N PHE A 292 12.84 -19.31 -8.27
CA PHE A 292 12.23 -19.74 -9.55
C PHE A 292 10.76 -20.16 -9.40
N TRP A 293 10.44 -20.94 -8.36
CA TRP A 293 9.09 -21.43 -8.15
C TRP A 293 8.10 -20.34 -7.72
N ALA A 294 8.55 -19.29 -7.06
CA ALA A 294 7.71 -18.14 -6.73
C ALA A 294 7.36 -17.35 -8.01
N VAL A 295 8.34 -17.10 -8.88
CA VAL A 295 8.10 -16.43 -10.17
C VAL A 295 7.23 -17.29 -11.08
N MET A 296 7.47 -18.61 -11.11
CA MET A 296 6.64 -19.55 -11.87
C MET A 296 5.19 -19.55 -11.35
N GLY A 297 5.00 -19.51 -10.03
CA GLY A 297 3.66 -19.42 -9.43
C GLY A 297 2.93 -18.14 -9.82
N ALA A 298 3.63 -17.00 -9.82
CA ALA A 298 3.08 -15.72 -10.28
C ALA A 298 2.69 -15.76 -11.77
N PHE A 299 3.54 -16.35 -12.62
CA PHE A 299 3.24 -16.51 -14.03
C PHE A 299 2.05 -17.45 -14.28
N ILE A 300 1.97 -18.59 -13.57
CA ILE A 300 0.79 -19.47 -13.61
C ILE A 300 -0.46 -18.71 -13.22
N GLY A 301 -0.38 -17.85 -12.20
CA GLY A 301 -1.48 -16.98 -11.80
C GLY A 301 -1.92 -16.04 -12.90
N VAL A 302 -1.00 -15.41 -13.62
CA VAL A 302 -1.32 -14.58 -14.78
C VAL A 302 -2.02 -15.39 -15.88
N VAL A 303 -1.55 -16.60 -16.18
CA VAL A 303 -2.17 -17.48 -17.17
C VAL A 303 -3.59 -17.88 -16.73
N ILE A 304 -3.77 -18.27 -15.48
CA ILE A 304 -5.10 -18.59 -14.92
C ILE A 304 -6.04 -17.39 -15.05
N HIS A 305 -5.55 -16.20 -14.67
CA HIS A 305 -6.32 -14.95 -14.78
C HIS A 305 -6.73 -14.65 -16.23
N THR A 306 -5.80 -14.81 -17.16
CA THR A 306 -6.04 -14.56 -18.59
C THR A 306 -7.10 -15.51 -19.17
N ILE A 307 -7.11 -16.76 -18.73
CA ILE A 307 -8.08 -17.77 -19.20
C ILE A 307 -9.43 -17.63 -18.48
N ALA A 308 -9.40 -17.38 -17.18
CA ALA A 308 -10.61 -17.37 -16.35
C ALA A 308 -11.44 -16.08 -16.54
N SER A 309 -10.81 -14.90 -16.74
CA SER A 309 -11.54 -13.63 -16.84
C SER A 309 -12.56 -13.59 -18.00
N PRO A 310 -12.26 -14.02 -19.24
CA PRO A 310 -13.26 -14.07 -20.29
C PRO A 310 -14.41 -15.04 -19.99
N ILE A 311 -14.09 -16.18 -19.36
CA ILE A 311 -15.08 -17.16 -18.96
C ILE A 311 -16.00 -16.59 -17.89
N LEU A 312 -15.43 -15.99 -16.83
CA LEU A 312 -16.21 -15.36 -15.77
C LEU A 312 -17.07 -14.21 -16.28
N HIS A 313 -16.55 -13.41 -17.21
CA HIS A 313 -17.32 -12.36 -17.85
C HIS A 313 -18.53 -12.93 -18.63
N SER A 314 -18.34 -14.02 -19.40
CA SER A 314 -19.42 -14.66 -20.14
C SER A 314 -20.53 -15.25 -19.25
N TYR A 315 -20.20 -15.61 -18.00
CA TYR A 315 -21.16 -16.04 -16.99
C TYR A 315 -21.76 -14.89 -16.17
N GLY A 316 -21.43 -13.62 -16.50
CA GLY A 316 -21.97 -12.45 -15.82
C GLY A 316 -21.35 -12.12 -14.45
N PHE A 317 -20.21 -12.69 -14.10
CA PHE A 317 -19.51 -12.37 -12.85
C PHE A 317 -18.76 -11.02 -12.89
N MET A 318 -18.58 -10.45 -14.08
CA MET A 318 -17.90 -9.15 -14.31
C MET A 318 -18.81 -8.22 -15.12
N PRO A 319 -19.92 -7.75 -14.52
CA PRO A 319 -20.95 -6.99 -15.24
C PRO A 319 -20.50 -5.56 -15.60
N HIS A 320 -19.57 -4.97 -14.84
CA HIS A 320 -19.17 -3.58 -15.03
C HIS A 320 -18.02 -3.39 -16.03
N TRP A 321 -17.46 -4.49 -16.56
CA TRP A 321 -16.44 -4.39 -17.59
C TRP A 321 -17.09 -4.17 -18.97
N PHE A 322 -16.55 -3.24 -19.74
CA PHE A 322 -16.94 -3.01 -21.12
C PHE A 322 -15.73 -2.85 -22.05
N MET A 323 -15.97 -3.07 -23.32
CA MET A 323 -14.92 -3.01 -24.33
C MET A 323 -14.40 -1.58 -24.50
N GLY A 324 -13.06 -1.44 -24.63
CA GLY A 324 -12.38 -0.14 -24.75
C GLY A 324 -11.72 0.35 -23.48
N MET A 325 -11.95 -0.33 -22.34
CA MET A 325 -11.21 -0.05 -21.09
C MET A 325 -9.72 -0.34 -21.26
N ASP A 326 -8.88 0.50 -20.67
CA ASP A 326 -7.44 0.30 -20.56
C ASP A 326 -7.07 -0.77 -19.50
N THR A 327 -5.77 -1.08 -19.37
CA THR A 327 -5.28 -2.03 -18.36
C THR A 327 -5.69 -1.67 -16.95
N ILE A 328 -5.61 -0.39 -16.57
CA ILE A 328 -5.85 0.07 -15.20
C ILE A 328 -7.33 -0.01 -14.87
N GLN A 329 -8.18 0.49 -15.77
CA GLN A 329 -9.63 0.40 -15.66
C GLN A 329 -10.10 -1.06 -15.61
N THR A 330 -9.58 -1.90 -16.51
CA THR A 330 -9.91 -3.34 -16.52
C THR A 330 -9.49 -4.02 -15.22
N GLN A 331 -8.28 -3.77 -14.73
CA GLN A 331 -7.78 -4.34 -13.46
C GLN A 331 -8.64 -3.90 -12.27
N PHE A 332 -9.04 -2.64 -12.22
CA PHE A 332 -9.85 -2.08 -11.15
C PHE A 332 -11.25 -2.71 -11.16
N VAL A 333 -11.94 -2.66 -12.29
CA VAL A 333 -13.33 -3.14 -12.41
C VAL A 333 -13.41 -4.65 -12.17
N THR A 334 -12.56 -5.45 -12.81
CA THR A 334 -12.54 -6.90 -12.61
C THR A 334 -12.08 -7.29 -11.21
N GLY A 335 -11.24 -6.43 -10.59
CA GLY A 335 -10.86 -6.54 -9.17
C GLY A 335 -12.09 -6.44 -8.28
N ILE A 336 -12.88 -5.39 -8.40
CA ILE A 336 -14.12 -5.18 -7.61
C ILE A 336 -15.13 -6.29 -7.89
N ASP A 337 -15.34 -6.64 -9.16
CA ASP A 337 -16.36 -7.60 -9.52
C ASP A 337 -16.07 -9.03 -9.03
N PHE A 338 -14.80 -9.45 -9.00
CA PHE A 338 -14.46 -10.85 -8.69
C PHE A 338 -13.11 -11.04 -7.99
N TRP A 339 -12.01 -10.53 -8.57
CA TRP A 339 -10.66 -10.97 -8.18
C TRP A 339 -10.24 -10.53 -6.78
N MET A 340 -10.74 -9.40 -6.29
CA MET A 340 -10.47 -8.93 -4.93
C MET A 340 -11.04 -9.92 -3.90
N SER A 341 -12.30 -10.29 -4.00
CA SER A 341 -12.95 -11.26 -3.12
C SER A 341 -12.27 -12.63 -3.17
N PHE A 342 -11.93 -13.11 -4.36
CA PHE A 342 -11.24 -14.37 -4.55
C PHE A 342 -9.83 -14.34 -3.93
N GLY A 343 -9.10 -13.23 -4.13
CA GLY A 343 -7.76 -13.00 -3.55
C GLY A 343 -7.77 -12.96 -2.03
N ILE A 344 -8.77 -12.32 -1.41
CA ILE A 344 -8.97 -12.32 0.05
C ILE A 344 -9.11 -13.76 0.56
N GLY A 345 -9.92 -14.57 -0.10
CA GLY A 345 -10.13 -15.97 0.28
C GLY A 345 -8.84 -16.78 0.26
N ILE A 346 -8.08 -16.73 -0.83
CA ILE A 346 -6.79 -17.43 -0.95
C ILE A 346 -5.77 -16.95 0.09
N THR A 347 -5.66 -15.64 0.29
CA THR A 347 -4.72 -15.08 1.26
C THR A 347 -5.07 -15.52 2.68
N PHE A 348 -6.36 -15.59 3.00
CA PHE A 348 -6.82 -16.09 4.28
C PHE A 348 -6.48 -17.58 4.48
N ALA A 349 -6.63 -18.41 3.45
CA ALA A 349 -6.21 -19.81 3.50
C ALA A 349 -4.71 -19.96 3.82
N ILE A 350 -3.87 -19.17 3.17
CA ILE A 350 -2.41 -19.21 3.40
C ILE A 350 -2.03 -18.71 4.78
N THR A 351 -2.74 -17.71 5.29
CA THR A 351 -2.53 -17.25 6.66
C THR A 351 -2.78 -18.35 7.66
N VAL A 352 -3.89 -19.10 7.51
CA VAL A 352 -4.22 -20.25 8.36
C VAL A 352 -3.13 -21.32 8.27
N ILE A 353 -2.66 -21.62 7.05
CA ILE A 353 -1.58 -22.59 6.82
C ILE A 353 -0.27 -22.11 7.44
N GLY A 354 0.11 -20.84 7.26
CA GLY A 354 1.31 -20.26 7.85
C GLY A 354 1.27 -20.31 9.38
N PHE A 355 0.13 -20.00 9.96
CA PHE A 355 -0.08 -20.08 11.41
C PHE A 355 0.07 -21.50 11.93
N TYR A 356 -0.51 -22.49 11.25
CA TYR A 356 -0.35 -23.90 11.56
C TYR A 356 1.14 -24.35 11.49
N GLN A 357 1.88 -23.91 10.49
CA GLN A 357 3.31 -24.19 10.34
C GLN A 357 4.13 -23.58 11.47
N VAL A 358 3.82 -22.37 11.90
CA VAL A 358 4.48 -21.71 13.02
C VAL A 358 4.20 -22.43 14.34
N VAL A 359 2.95 -22.75 14.65
CA VAL A 359 2.58 -23.48 15.87
C VAL A 359 3.29 -24.83 15.94
N THR A 360 3.33 -25.57 14.83
CA THR A 360 4.06 -26.85 14.77
C THR A 360 5.57 -26.65 14.88
N GLY A 361 6.13 -25.60 14.30
CA GLY A 361 7.55 -25.22 14.42
C GLY A 361 7.96 -24.87 15.86
N VAL A 362 7.16 -24.04 16.54
CA VAL A 362 7.39 -23.68 17.97
C VAL A 362 7.35 -24.91 18.86
N ARG A 363 6.38 -25.81 18.62
CA ARG A 363 6.27 -27.08 19.38
C ARG A 363 7.51 -27.97 19.22
N ASN A 364 8.06 -28.07 18.01
CA ASN A 364 9.24 -28.87 17.73
C ASN A 364 10.52 -28.23 18.30
N ALA A 365 10.68 -26.91 18.19
CA ALA A 365 11.80 -26.18 18.77
C ALA A 365 11.84 -26.28 20.31
N ARG A 366 10.67 -26.37 20.98
CA ARG A 366 10.63 -26.63 22.44
C ARG A 366 11.19 -28.00 22.82
N ILE A 367 11.06 -28.99 21.94
CA ILE A 367 11.56 -30.36 22.18
C ILE A 367 13.10 -30.38 22.05
N GLU A 368 13.66 -29.71 21.03
CA GLU A 368 15.11 -29.59 20.83
C GLU A 368 15.81 -28.71 21.89
N ARG A 369 15.08 -27.75 22.48
CA ARG A 369 15.61 -26.82 23.49
C ARG A 369 16.06 -27.50 24.81
N LYS A 370 15.53 -28.66 25.12
CA LYS A 370 15.95 -29.41 26.34
C LYS A 370 17.39 -29.90 26.28
N GLU A 371 18.02 -29.89 25.10
CA GLU A 371 19.37 -30.41 24.88
C GLU A 371 20.48 -29.34 24.73
N LYS A 372 20.14 -28.05 24.52
CA LYS A 372 21.13 -26.97 24.24
C LYS A 372 21.14 -25.93 25.37
N GLY A 373 22.29 -25.80 26.04
CA GLY A 373 22.50 -24.94 27.19
C GLY A 373 22.27 -23.42 26.95
N SER A 374 22.36 -22.63 28.04
CA SER A 374 22.20 -21.19 28.06
C SER A 374 23.24 -20.48 27.18
N TRP A 375 22.77 -19.68 26.18
CA TRP A 375 23.62 -18.89 25.31
C TRP A 375 23.81 -17.47 25.89
N THR A 376 25.05 -17.01 25.95
CA THR A 376 25.40 -15.64 26.32
C THR A 376 25.81 -14.85 25.09
N PRO A 377 25.37 -13.56 24.94
CA PRO A 377 25.76 -12.73 23.82
C PRO A 377 27.29 -12.57 23.73
N PRO A 378 27.87 -12.47 22.52
CA PRO A 378 29.30 -12.21 22.38
C PRO A 378 29.70 -10.88 23.06
N PRO A 379 30.84 -10.84 23.74
CA PRO A 379 31.30 -9.62 24.37
C PRO A 379 31.61 -8.54 23.34
N GLY A 380 31.22 -7.28 23.65
CA GLY A 380 31.53 -6.14 22.76
C GLY A 380 30.48 -5.86 21.65
N ARG A 381 29.47 -6.71 21.45
CA ARG A 381 28.40 -6.51 20.45
C ARG A 381 27.55 -5.28 20.71
N GLY A 382 27.49 -4.77 21.95
CA GLY A 382 26.71 -3.57 22.31
C GLY A 382 25.23 -3.85 22.54
N ASP A 383 24.92 -4.96 23.20
CA ASP A 383 23.55 -5.41 23.47
C ASP A 383 22.81 -4.51 24.45
N PHE A 384 21.50 -4.39 24.22
CA PHE A 384 20.57 -3.64 25.08
C PHE A 384 19.87 -4.60 26.05
N ARG A 385 19.43 -4.05 27.20
CA ARG A 385 18.62 -4.80 28.17
C ARG A 385 17.22 -5.02 27.59
N ILE A 386 16.81 -6.27 27.41
CA ILE A 386 15.53 -6.64 26.80
C ILE A 386 14.33 -5.95 27.46
N TRP A 387 14.32 -5.85 28.80
CA TRP A 387 13.20 -5.22 29.51
C TRP A 387 13.05 -3.73 29.20
N ILE A 388 14.14 -3.00 28.90
CA ILE A 388 14.10 -1.59 28.48
C ILE A 388 13.45 -1.49 27.11
N CYS A 389 13.83 -2.37 26.18
CA CYS A 389 13.24 -2.42 24.86
C CYS A 389 11.73 -2.73 24.91
N VAL A 390 11.31 -3.66 25.79
CA VAL A 390 9.90 -3.99 25.97
C VAL A 390 9.12 -2.79 26.54
N ILE A 391 9.66 -2.08 27.53
CA ILE A 391 9.02 -0.88 28.09
C ILE A 391 8.89 0.21 27.03
N LEU A 392 9.94 0.48 26.27
CA LEU A 392 9.91 1.49 25.19
C LEU A 392 8.91 1.12 24.09
N PHE A 393 8.84 -0.16 23.73
CA PHE A 393 7.81 -0.68 22.84
C PHE A 393 6.39 -0.44 23.39
N CYS A 394 6.16 -0.77 24.66
CA CYS A 394 4.85 -0.54 25.26
C CYS A 394 4.47 0.96 25.31
N ILE A 395 5.43 1.85 25.57
CA ILE A 395 5.19 3.30 25.59
C ILE A 395 4.85 3.80 24.18
N SER A 396 5.59 3.39 23.16
CA SER A 396 5.33 3.80 21.77
C SER A 396 4.00 3.26 21.24
N SER A 397 3.66 2.01 21.53
CA SER A 397 2.36 1.44 21.15
C SER A 397 1.18 2.09 21.89
N LEU A 398 1.37 2.41 23.18
CA LEU A 398 0.35 3.12 23.96
C LEU A 398 0.12 4.55 23.42
N TYR A 399 1.17 5.22 22.92
CA TYR A 399 1.06 6.53 22.31
C TYR A 399 0.03 6.52 21.17
N THR A 400 0.06 5.53 20.27
CA THR A 400 -0.89 5.43 19.16
C THR A 400 -2.35 5.33 19.64
N ILE A 401 -2.58 4.55 20.72
CA ILE A 401 -3.91 4.40 21.32
C ILE A 401 -4.39 5.70 21.95
N VAL A 402 -3.50 6.36 22.70
CA VAL A 402 -3.81 7.66 23.36
C VAL A 402 -4.07 8.74 22.31
N LEU A 403 -3.25 8.80 21.27
CA LEU A 403 -3.43 9.73 20.16
C LEU A 403 -4.79 9.53 19.48
N ALA A 404 -5.16 8.28 19.17
CA ALA A 404 -6.45 7.97 18.58
C ALA A 404 -7.61 8.46 19.48
N LYS A 405 -7.51 8.28 20.80
CA LYS A 405 -8.53 8.76 21.74
C LYS A 405 -8.59 10.28 21.86
N ILE A 406 -7.45 10.98 21.74
CA ILE A 406 -7.39 12.45 21.75
C ILE A 406 -7.98 13.05 20.48
N LEU A 407 -7.62 12.50 19.33
CA LEU A 407 -8.10 12.99 18.03
C LEU A 407 -9.60 12.71 17.81
N PHE A 408 -10.10 11.64 18.41
CA PHE A 408 -11.48 11.16 18.21
C PHE A 408 -12.14 10.76 19.55
N PRO A 409 -12.40 11.70 20.46
CA PRO A 409 -12.94 11.39 21.78
C PRO A 409 -14.33 10.72 21.71
N GLU A 410 -15.14 11.06 20.74
CA GLU A 410 -16.51 10.52 20.57
C GLU A 410 -16.52 9.24 19.73
N LEU A 411 -15.65 9.14 18.72
CA LEU A 411 -15.58 8.02 17.78
C LEU A 411 -15.01 6.73 18.39
N VAL A 412 -14.00 6.86 19.29
CA VAL A 412 -13.34 5.70 19.85
C VAL A 412 -14.21 5.10 20.95
N SER A 413 -15.19 4.28 20.52
CA SER A 413 -16.02 3.47 21.39
C SER A 413 -15.16 2.49 22.22
N ASN A 414 -15.69 1.97 23.33
CA ASN A 414 -15.01 0.98 24.15
C ASN A 414 -14.63 -0.29 23.33
N ILE A 415 -15.42 -0.64 22.34
CA ILE A 415 -15.16 -1.76 21.43
C ILE A 415 -13.93 -1.48 20.57
N LEU A 416 -13.85 -0.31 19.95
CA LEU A 416 -12.71 0.07 19.13
C LEU A 416 -11.44 0.21 19.95
N LEU A 417 -11.55 0.75 21.18
CA LEU A 417 -10.45 0.82 22.12
C LEU A 417 -9.92 -0.59 22.49
N ALA A 418 -10.82 -1.54 22.73
CA ALA A 418 -10.43 -2.93 22.98
C ALA A 418 -9.70 -3.56 21.78
N PHE A 419 -10.17 -3.30 20.54
CA PHE A 419 -9.45 -3.71 19.33
C PHE A 419 -8.05 -3.10 19.27
N PHE A 420 -7.88 -1.82 19.59
CA PHE A 420 -6.56 -1.19 19.58
C PHE A 420 -5.61 -1.81 20.59
N PHE A 421 -6.07 -2.13 21.80
CA PHE A 421 -5.26 -2.84 22.78
C PHE A 421 -4.89 -4.25 22.31
N ILE A 422 -5.83 -4.99 21.71
CA ILE A 422 -5.57 -6.31 21.15
C ILE A 422 -4.55 -6.20 19.99
N PHE A 423 -4.69 -5.20 19.12
CA PHE A 423 -3.75 -5.02 18.00
C PHE A 423 -2.37 -4.63 18.47
N ALA A 424 -2.23 -3.66 19.36
CA ALA A 424 -0.94 -3.19 19.84
C ALA A 424 -0.17 -4.25 20.65
N PHE A 425 -0.86 -4.96 21.55
CA PHE A 425 -0.19 -5.80 22.55
C PHE A 425 -0.32 -7.31 22.31
N VAL A 426 -1.22 -7.74 21.43
CA VAL A 426 -1.39 -9.17 21.11
C VAL A 426 -1.07 -9.43 19.64
N TYR A 427 -1.76 -8.78 18.71
CA TYR A 427 -1.63 -9.05 17.30
C TYR A 427 -0.25 -8.63 16.75
N THR A 428 0.18 -7.38 16.95
CA THR A 428 1.47 -6.86 16.43
C THR A 428 2.67 -7.66 16.96
N PRO A 429 2.81 -7.96 18.25
CA PRO A 429 3.87 -8.85 18.74
C PRO A 429 3.79 -10.27 18.17
N LEU A 430 2.58 -10.83 18.05
CA LEU A 430 2.37 -12.19 17.55
C LEU A 430 2.74 -12.32 16.07
N ILE A 431 2.18 -11.45 15.22
CA ILE A 431 2.46 -11.47 13.77
C ILE A 431 3.92 -11.15 13.48
N SER A 432 4.52 -10.23 14.25
CA SER A 432 5.94 -9.89 14.13
C SER A 432 6.84 -11.07 14.51
N PHE A 433 6.49 -11.80 15.57
CA PHE A 433 7.22 -13.01 15.96
C PHE A 433 7.07 -14.13 14.93
N VAL A 434 5.86 -14.33 14.40
CA VAL A 434 5.59 -15.30 13.32
C VAL A 434 6.45 -14.98 12.10
N ASN A 435 6.46 -13.72 11.68
CA ASN A 435 7.23 -13.28 10.51
C ASN A 435 8.74 -13.32 10.75
N ALA A 436 9.24 -12.96 11.93
CA ALA A 436 10.66 -13.10 12.26
C ALA A 436 11.13 -14.57 12.19
N ARG A 437 10.27 -15.52 12.57
CA ARG A 437 10.59 -16.95 12.42
C ARG A 437 10.52 -17.43 10.99
N LEU A 438 9.51 -17.02 10.21
CA LEU A 438 9.40 -17.39 8.80
C LEU A 438 10.57 -16.80 8.01
N ASP A 439 10.92 -15.57 8.28
CA ASP A 439 12.07 -14.91 7.68
C ASP A 439 13.38 -15.60 8.06
N GLY A 440 13.52 -15.96 9.34
CA GLY A 440 14.66 -16.71 9.85
C GLY A 440 14.80 -18.13 9.30
N LEU A 441 13.71 -18.80 8.92
CA LEU A 441 13.71 -20.16 8.38
C LEU A 441 13.78 -20.20 6.86
N ILE A 442 13.01 -19.36 6.16
CA ILE A 442 12.79 -19.44 4.72
C ILE A 442 12.95 -18.11 3.99
N GLY A 443 13.20 -17.02 4.72
CA GLY A 443 13.32 -15.67 4.14
C GLY A 443 12.02 -15.14 3.56
N GLN A 444 10.88 -15.42 4.18
CA GLN A 444 9.57 -14.98 3.71
C GLN A 444 8.72 -14.39 4.82
N ASN A 445 7.86 -13.46 4.46
CA ASN A 445 6.93 -12.81 5.35
C ASN A 445 5.49 -13.11 4.94
N VAL A 446 4.60 -13.22 5.93
CA VAL A 446 3.16 -13.36 5.74
C VAL A 446 2.48 -12.08 6.19
N HIS A 447 1.60 -11.56 5.36
CA HIS A 447 0.75 -10.42 5.66
C HIS A 447 -0.71 -10.86 5.65
N ILE A 448 -1.47 -10.49 6.69
CA ILE A 448 -2.91 -10.70 6.73
C ILE A 448 -3.57 -9.41 6.20
N PRO A 449 -4.18 -9.45 5.01
CA PRO A 449 -4.78 -8.26 4.45
C PRO A 449 -6.11 -7.93 5.12
N TYR A 450 -6.52 -6.67 5.02
CA TYR A 450 -7.86 -6.18 5.35
C TYR A 450 -8.30 -6.32 6.82
N ILE A 451 -7.38 -6.50 7.78
CA ILE A 451 -7.71 -6.54 9.21
C ILE A 451 -8.23 -5.18 9.69
N ARG A 452 -7.60 -4.10 9.23
CA ARG A 452 -8.02 -2.74 9.54
C ARG A 452 -9.44 -2.49 9.04
N GLU A 453 -9.67 -2.81 7.77
CA GLU A 453 -10.95 -2.64 7.10
C GLU A 453 -12.05 -3.48 7.77
N ALA A 454 -11.76 -4.74 8.06
CA ALA A 454 -12.66 -5.61 8.80
C ALA A 454 -13.00 -5.04 10.17
N THR A 455 -12.04 -4.46 10.89
CA THR A 455 -12.28 -3.85 12.20
C THR A 455 -13.15 -2.60 12.08
N ILE A 456 -12.92 -1.77 11.07
CA ILE A 456 -13.73 -0.59 10.79
C ILE A 456 -15.20 -1.01 10.58
N PHE A 457 -15.46 -2.03 9.77
CA PHE A 457 -16.81 -2.54 9.56
C PHE A 457 -17.42 -3.17 10.82
N LEU A 458 -16.66 -3.95 11.56
CA LEU A 458 -17.12 -4.59 12.80
C LEU A 458 -17.35 -3.58 13.94
N SER A 459 -16.72 -2.41 13.89
CA SER A 459 -16.95 -1.35 14.88
C SER A 459 -18.34 -0.72 14.75
N GLY A 460 -19.02 -0.92 13.60
CA GLY A 460 -20.33 -0.36 13.32
C GLY A 460 -20.35 1.17 13.16
N PHE A 461 -19.16 1.79 13.07
CA PHE A 461 -19.05 3.24 12.92
C PHE A 461 -19.53 3.69 11.54
N LYS A 462 -20.33 4.78 11.52
CA LYS A 462 -20.84 5.41 10.31
C LYS A 462 -20.13 6.76 10.12
N GLY A 463 -19.48 6.97 9.00
CA GLY A 463 -18.72 8.18 8.67
C GLY A 463 -17.32 7.85 8.14
N ILE A 464 -16.66 8.85 7.56
CA ILE A 464 -15.32 8.66 6.97
C ILE A 464 -14.18 8.86 7.98
N GLU A 465 -14.41 9.50 9.08
CA GLU A 465 -13.40 9.93 10.05
C GLU A 465 -12.61 8.74 10.61
N ILE A 466 -13.24 7.58 10.72
CA ILE A 466 -12.60 6.34 11.20
C ILE A 466 -11.44 5.89 10.30
N TRP A 467 -11.48 6.24 9.02
CA TRP A 467 -10.42 5.90 8.06
C TRP A 467 -9.12 6.68 8.28
N PHE A 468 -9.19 7.80 8.99
CA PHE A 468 -8.02 8.63 9.32
C PHE A 468 -7.43 8.28 10.70
N VAL A 469 -8.11 7.47 11.51
CA VAL A 469 -7.61 7.02 12.81
C VAL A 469 -6.35 6.16 12.63
N PRO A 470 -5.27 6.42 13.36
CA PRO A 470 -4.10 5.54 13.35
C PRO A 470 -4.41 4.20 14.04
N PHE A 471 -4.23 3.10 13.30
CA PHE A 471 -4.39 1.75 13.81
C PHE A 471 -3.02 1.16 14.17
N PRO A 472 -2.83 0.59 15.37
CA PRO A 472 -1.57 -0.04 15.76
C PRO A 472 -1.44 -1.46 15.16
N LEU A 473 -1.34 -1.55 13.83
CA LEU A 473 -1.29 -2.79 13.03
C LEU A 473 0.06 -2.88 12.30
N ASP A 474 1.13 -3.06 13.05
CA ASP A 474 2.48 -3.10 12.51
C ASP A 474 3.06 -4.52 12.49
N ASN A 475 4.08 -4.73 11.67
CA ASN A 475 4.81 -5.97 11.55
C ASN A 475 6.32 -5.71 11.49
N TYR A 476 7.03 -6.10 12.54
CA TYR A 476 8.47 -5.89 12.70
C TYR A 476 9.31 -7.13 12.43
N GLY A 477 8.69 -8.23 11.97
CA GLY A 477 9.35 -9.54 11.83
C GLY A 477 10.55 -9.51 10.90
N ALA A 478 10.41 -8.95 9.70
CA ALA A 478 11.49 -8.86 8.72
C ALA A 478 12.70 -8.02 9.19
N ALA A 479 12.49 -7.14 10.18
CA ALA A 479 13.58 -6.32 10.70
C ALA A 479 14.56 -7.10 11.61
N ALA A 480 14.19 -8.29 12.08
CA ALA A 480 15.09 -9.19 12.81
C ALA A 480 16.27 -9.64 11.93
N GLU A 481 16.05 -9.87 10.63
CA GLU A 481 17.13 -10.17 9.67
C GLU A 481 18.16 -9.05 9.59
N ARG A 482 17.75 -7.78 9.66
CA ARG A 482 18.69 -6.64 9.64
C ARG A 482 19.65 -6.66 10.83
N PHE A 483 19.16 -6.99 12.04
CA PHE A 483 20.04 -7.15 13.20
C PHE A 483 21.00 -8.33 13.03
N ARG A 484 20.58 -9.40 12.35
CA ARG A 484 21.49 -10.50 11.98
C ARG A 484 22.55 -10.04 10.97
N GLN A 485 22.20 -9.22 9.99
CA GLN A 485 23.16 -8.63 9.05
C GLN A 485 24.19 -7.74 9.79
N ILE A 486 23.75 -6.91 10.73
CA ILE A 486 24.61 -6.07 11.57
C ILE A 486 25.59 -6.94 12.37
N GLU A 487 25.12 -8.02 12.97
CA GLU A 487 25.95 -8.97 13.70
C GLU A 487 27.02 -9.61 12.80
N LEU A 488 26.62 -10.10 11.61
CA LEU A 488 27.53 -10.73 10.64
C LEU A 488 28.64 -9.79 10.12
N THR A 489 28.40 -8.48 10.14
CA THR A 489 29.40 -7.47 9.73
C THR A 489 30.33 -7.05 10.87
N GLY A 490 30.08 -7.51 12.10
CA GLY A 490 30.85 -7.12 13.27
C GLY A 490 30.63 -5.67 13.73
N THR A 491 29.47 -5.08 13.35
CA THR A 491 29.12 -3.72 13.73
C THR A 491 28.40 -3.71 15.08
N ARG A 492 28.77 -2.79 15.98
CA ARG A 492 28.10 -2.65 17.27
C ARG A 492 26.66 -2.17 17.11
N PHE A 493 25.71 -2.75 17.85
CA PHE A 493 24.31 -2.30 17.85
C PHE A 493 24.15 -0.85 18.34
N THR A 494 25.02 -0.39 19.24
CA THR A 494 25.05 1.01 19.69
C THR A 494 25.40 2.00 18.57
N SER A 495 26.20 1.59 17.57
CA SER A 495 26.48 2.42 16.38
C SER A 495 25.23 2.65 15.54
N ILE A 496 24.41 1.61 15.40
CA ILE A 496 23.13 1.71 14.68
C ILE A 496 22.16 2.63 15.41
N LEU A 497 22.05 2.48 16.74
CA LEU A 497 21.18 3.38 17.54
C LEU A 497 21.60 4.86 17.39
N ARG A 498 22.90 5.15 17.45
CA ARG A 498 23.39 6.53 17.22
C ARG A 498 23.09 7.02 15.82
N ALA A 499 23.23 6.16 14.82
CA ALA A 499 22.88 6.48 13.43
C ALA A 499 21.36 6.79 13.29
N GLU A 500 20.48 5.98 13.87
CA GLU A 500 19.03 6.18 13.85
C GLU A 500 18.63 7.52 14.51
N VAL A 501 19.23 7.84 15.66
CA VAL A 501 18.97 9.13 16.35
C VAL A 501 19.48 10.32 15.53
N PHE A 502 20.64 10.18 14.88
CA PHE A 502 21.22 11.23 14.04
C PHE A 502 20.43 11.42 12.73
N MET A 503 20.00 10.34 12.08
CA MET A 503 19.26 10.41 10.81
C MET A 503 17.92 11.13 10.94
N LEU A 504 17.21 11.00 12.04
CA LEU A 504 15.87 11.54 12.20
C LEU A 504 15.78 13.06 11.93
N PRO A 505 16.55 13.94 12.62
CA PRO A 505 16.52 15.37 12.32
C PRO A 505 17.04 15.70 10.92
N VAL A 506 18.05 14.98 10.44
CA VAL A 506 18.61 15.19 9.09
C VAL A 506 17.53 14.96 8.03
N VAL A 507 16.79 13.86 8.13
CA VAL A 507 15.71 13.52 7.21
C VAL A 507 14.58 14.52 7.26
N LEU A 508 14.12 14.86 8.46
CA LEU A 508 13.02 15.83 8.60
C LEU A 508 13.37 17.16 7.95
N ILE A 509 14.58 17.67 8.18
CA ILE A 509 15.02 18.95 7.60
C ILE A 509 15.16 18.83 6.08
N THR A 510 15.87 17.83 5.59
CA THR A 510 16.12 17.70 4.15
C THR A 510 14.84 17.37 3.38
N SER A 511 14.01 16.48 3.86
CA SER A 511 12.71 16.15 3.27
C SER A 511 11.79 17.38 3.23
N PHE A 512 11.69 18.14 4.34
CA PHE A 512 10.94 19.39 4.38
C PHE A 512 11.39 20.39 3.31
N LEU A 513 12.70 20.65 3.24
CA LEU A 513 13.27 21.63 2.30
C LEU A 513 13.01 21.22 0.85
N TYR A 514 13.25 19.95 0.51
CA TYR A 514 13.10 19.49 -0.88
C TYR A 514 11.65 19.38 -1.32
N TRP A 515 10.77 18.85 -0.50
CA TRP A 515 9.36 18.77 -0.84
C TRP A 515 8.71 20.15 -0.91
N SER A 516 9.09 21.09 -0.03
CA SER A 516 8.67 22.49 -0.12
C SER A 516 9.13 23.12 -1.44
N TYR A 517 10.39 22.89 -1.82
CA TYR A 517 10.95 23.43 -3.06
C TYR A 517 10.27 22.87 -4.31
N ILE A 518 10.14 21.55 -4.40
CA ILE A 518 9.53 20.88 -5.56
C ILE A 518 8.05 21.25 -5.70
N TRP A 519 7.31 21.32 -4.60
CA TRP A 519 5.90 21.74 -4.60
C TRP A 519 5.71 23.18 -5.02
N LYS A 520 6.64 24.05 -4.66
CA LYS A 520 6.61 25.46 -5.07
C LYS A 520 6.92 25.65 -6.56
N LEU A 521 7.77 24.80 -7.14
CA LEU A 521 8.12 24.85 -8.57
C LEU A 521 6.94 24.49 -9.49
N ALA A 522 6.17 23.48 -9.16
CA ALA A 522 5.01 23.06 -9.94
C ALA A 522 3.95 22.38 -9.05
N PRO A 523 2.66 22.44 -9.41
CA PRO A 523 1.63 21.66 -8.74
C PRO A 523 1.96 20.17 -8.78
N ILE A 524 1.57 19.43 -7.73
CA ILE A 524 1.71 18.00 -7.67
C ILE A 524 0.32 17.41 -7.36
N PRO A 525 -0.26 16.59 -8.27
CA PRO A 525 0.23 16.16 -9.59
C PRO A 525 0.10 17.22 -10.70
N SER A 526 0.91 17.09 -11.75
CA SER A 526 0.82 17.88 -12.97
C SER A 526 1.64 17.24 -14.09
N ASP A 527 1.58 17.76 -15.32
CA ASP A 527 2.39 17.31 -16.47
C ASP A 527 3.90 17.36 -16.20
N ALA A 528 4.33 18.21 -15.25
CA ALA A 528 5.71 18.22 -14.78
C ALA A 528 6.15 16.93 -14.08
N TYR A 529 5.20 16.10 -13.63
CA TYR A 529 5.43 14.87 -12.87
C TYR A 529 4.53 13.73 -13.41
N PRO A 530 4.85 13.18 -14.59
CA PRO A 530 3.95 12.30 -15.36
C PRO A 530 3.48 11.06 -14.64
N TYR A 531 4.34 10.43 -13.82
CA TYR A 531 3.95 9.23 -13.08
C TYR A 531 2.89 9.54 -12.04
N VAL A 532 3.10 10.57 -11.25
CA VAL A 532 2.14 10.98 -10.19
C VAL A 532 0.84 11.48 -10.79
N GLN A 533 0.91 12.15 -11.94
CA GLN A 533 -0.26 12.61 -12.67
C GLN A 533 -1.18 11.46 -13.09
N LEU A 534 -0.59 10.31 -13.45
CA LEU A 534 -1.35 9.11 -13.81
C LEU A 534 -1.83 8.34 -12.57
N MET A 535 -0.97 8.19 -11.56
CA MET A 535 -1.19 7.24 -10.48
C MET A 535 -1.97 7.82 -9.30
N TRP A 536 -1.82 9.12 -9.00
CA TRP A 536 -2.52 9.71 -7.87
C TRP A 536 -4.04 9.83 -8.04
N PRO A 537 -4.59 10.17 -9.23
CA PRO A 537 -6.04 10.10 -9.45
C PRO A 537 -6.63 8.72 -9.22
N LEU A 538 -5.95 7.67 -9.69
CA LEU A 538 -6.37 6.29 -9.45
C LEU A 538 -6.33 5.93 -7.96
N ARG A 539 -5.25 6.32 -7.26
CA ARG A 539 -5.13 6.13 -5.82
C ARG A 539 -6.22 6.88 -5.06
N ALA A 540 -6.55 8.11 -5.48
CA ALA A 540 -7.62 8.91 -4.88
C ALA A 540 -8.98 8.24 -5.08
N LEU A 541 -9.28 7.78 -6.28
CA LEU A 541 -10.52 7.04 -6.56
C LEU A 541 -10.66 5.79 -5.69
N ASN A 542 -9.61 4.97 -5.62
CA ASN A 542 -9.58 3.79 -4.74
C ASN A 542 -9.81 4.18 -3.27
N SER A 543 -9.17 5.25 -2.79
CA SER A 543 -9.34 5.71 -1.42
C SER A 543 -10.76 6.19 -1.16
N CYS A 544 -11.39 6.90 -2.10
CA CYS A 544 -12.78 7.34 -1.99
C CYS A 544 -13.74 6.16 -1.88
N VAL A 545 -13.56 5.12 -2.70
CA VAL A 545 -14.37 3.89 -2.63
C VAL A 545 -14.31 3.25 -1.25
N TRP A 546 -13.11 3.18 -0.65
CA TRP A 546 -12.95 2.65 0.70
C TRP A 546 -13.57 3.57 1.76
N PHE A 547 -13.27 4.86 1.71
CA PHE A 547 -13.71 5.81 2.74
C PHE A 547 -15.23 6.00 2.76
N THR A 548 -15.87 6.02 1.60
CA THR A 548 -17.33 6.12 1.51
C THR A 548 -18.06 4.83 1.86
N SER A 549 -17.36 3.71 1.98
CA SER A 549 -17.96 2.42 2.35
C SER A 549 -18.60 2.40 3.74
N THR A 550 -18.22 3.32 4.63
CA THR A 550 -18.81 3.49 5.96
C THR A 550 -19.90 4.57 6.00
N MET A 551 -20.11 5.30 4.90
CA MET A 551 -21.16 6.29 4.81
C MET A 551 -22.49 5.60 4.43
N ARG A 552 -23.50 5.77 5.25
CA ARG A 552 -24.85 5.26 4.97
C ARG A 552 -25.87 6.34 5.35
N GLY A 553 -26.82 6.60 4.48
CA GLY A 553 -28.03 7.33 4.84
C GLY A 553 -28.84 6.50 5.85
N GLU A 554 -29.41 7.16 6.84
CA GLU A 554 -30.22 6.52 7.87
C GLU A 554 -31.70 6.74 7.55
N VAL A 555 -32.49 5.65 7.55
CA VAL A 555 -33.94 5.70 7.49
C VAL A 555 -34.47 5.44 8.89
N GLU A 556 -35.11 6.44 9.49
CA GLU A 556 -35.75 6.33 10.78
C GLU A 556 -37.27 6.38 10.60
N GLN A 557 -37.99 5.44 11.19
CA GLN A 557 -39.45 5.38 11.18
C GLN A 557 -39.98 5.68 12.57
N ASP A 558 -40.80 6.74 12.69
CA ASP A 558 -41.54 7.05 13.91
C ASP A 558 -43.01 6.59 13.77
N ALA A 559 -43.30 5.43 14.31
CA ALA A 559 -44.65 4.85 14.27
C ALA A 559 -45.70 5.69 15.02
N SER A 560 -45.28 6.50 16.02
CA SER A 560 -46.19 7.35 16.78
C SER A 560 -46.64 8.58 15.97
N ALA A 561 -45.76 9.18 15.21
CA ALA A 561 -46.00 10.31 14.33
C ALA A 561 -46.46 9.90 12.92
N ARG A 562 -46.40 8.62 12.58
CA ARG A 562 -46.58 8.08 11.23
C ARG A 562 -45.72 8.78 10.19
N THR A 563 -44.47 9.01 10.55
CA THR A 563 -43.51 9.67 9.70
C THR A 563 -42.28 8.77 9.50
N VAL A 564 -41.70 8.90 8.32
CA VAL A 564 -40.42 8.26 7.97
C VAL A 564 -39.45 9.32 7.53
N THR A 565 -38.29 9.32 8.14
CA THR A 565 -37.23 10.29 7.88
C THR A 565 -36.04 9.57 7.23
N PHE A 566 -35.50 10.15 6.17
CA PHE A 566 -34.25 9.74 5.58
C PHE A 566 -33.23 10.86 5.69
N LYS A 567 -32.05 10.56 6.18
CA LYS A 567 -30.91 11.48 6.23
C LYS A 567 -29.89 11.03 5.18
N PRO A 568 -29.88 11.64 3.98
CA PRO A 568 -28.83 11.35 3.00
C PRO A 568 -27.48 11.72 3.57
N SER A 569 -26.42 11.03 3.14
CA SER A 569 -25.08 11.27 3.65
C SER A 569 -24.35 12.33 2.82
N ASN A 570 -23.93 13.42 3.46
CA ASN A 570 -22.95 14.38 3.00
C ASN A 570 -23.22 14.97 1.60
N LEU A 571 -24.34 15.62 1.43
CA LEU A 571 -24.63 16.29 0.19
C LEU A 571 -23.71 17.50 -0.02
N PRO A 572 -23.05 17.63 -1.20
CA PRO A 572 -22.24 18.79 -1.54
C PRO A 572 -22.96 20.10 -1.37
N GLU A 573 -22.23 21.14 -0.92
CA GLU A 573 -22.75 22.50 -0.81
C GLU A 573 -22.86 23.15 -2.19
N GLY A 574 -23.81 24.10 -2.33
CA GLY A 574 -23.95 24.93 -3.51
C GLY A 574 -24.69 24.29 -4.67
N ALA A 575 -25.50 23.28 -4.40
CA ALA A 575 -26.26 22.54 -5.42
C ALA A 575 -27.75 22.44 -5.11
N TRP A 576 -28.54 22.37 -6.17
CA TRP A 576 -29.95 21.96 -6.07
C TRP A 576 -30.00 20.44 -6.01
N TRP A 577 -30.91 19.93 -5.11
CA TRP A 577 -31.15 18.51 -4.89
C TRP A 577 -32.61 18.20 -5.06
N TYR A 578 -32.92 17.10 -5.73
CA TYR A 578 -34.25 16.54 -5.95
C TYR A 578 -34.33 15.22 -5.20
N TRP A 579 -35.46 14.91 -4.63
CA TRP A 579 -35.65 13.69 -3.90
C TRP A 579 -37.05 13.14 -4.03
N ARG A 580 -37.18 11.84 -3.89
CA ARG A 580 -38.46 11.12 -3.93
C ARG A 580 -38.38 9.89 -3.04
N ALA A 581 -39.55 9.32 -2.67
CA ALA A 581 -39.64 8.12 -1.87
C ALA A 581 -40.75 7.18 -2.38
N ARG A 582 -40.61 5.90 -2.12
CA ARG A 582 -41.63 4.87 -2.35
C ARG A 582 -41.60 3.83 -1.26
N ALA A 583 -42.66 2.99 -1.16
CA ALA A 583 -42.82 1.98 -0.14
C ALA A 583 -43.00 0.57 -0.72
N SER A 584 -42.56 -0.44 0.02
CA SER A 584 -42.77 -1.86 -0.27
C SER A 584 -43.26 -2.59 0.96
N ALA A 585 -44.11 -3.57 0.77
CA ALA A 585 -44.56 -4.48 1.82
C ALA A 585 -43.71 -5.76 1.94
N ASP A 586 -42.66 -5.88 1.15
CA ASP A 586 -41.76 -7.05 1.12
C ASP A 586 -40.67 -6.88 2.18
N VAL A 587 -41.02 -6.84 3.46
CA VAL A 587 -40.09 -6.60 4.58
C VAL A 587 -39.07 -7.72 4.71
N ASP A 588 -39.44 -8.97 4.42
CA ASP A 588 -38.62 -10.14 4.55
C ASP A 588 -37.57 -10.33 3.41
N ILE A 589 -37.61 -9.47 2.38
CA ILE A 589 -36.72 -9.55 1.24
C ILE A 589 -35.53 -8.60 1.49
N ASP A 590 -34.38 -9.16 1.84
CA ASP A 590 -33.14 -8.40 2.07
C ASP A 590 -32.57 -7.73 0.80
N ASP A 591 -32.92 -8.22 -0.39
CA ASP A 591 -32.44 -7.71 -1.66
C ASP A 591 -33.41 -6.67 -2.21
N PRO A 592 -33.09 -5.35 -2.18
CA PRO A 592 -33.98 -4.30 -2.65
C PRO A 592 -34.41 -4.46 -4.11
N GLY A 593 -33.56 -5.02 -4.97
CA GLY A 593 -33.86 -5.27 -6.39
C GLY A 593 -34.95 -6.33 -6.63
N LYS A 594 -35.31 -7.10 -5.60
CA LYS A 594 -36.37 -8.13 -5.68
C LYS A 594 -37.66 -7.72 -5.00
N ARG A 595 -37.69 -6.55 -4.33
CA ARG A 595 -38.86 -6.03 -3.68
C ARG A 595 -39.83 -5.45 -4.70
N THR A 596 -41.13 -5.63 -4.45
CA THR A 596 -42.20 -5.02 -5.23
C THR A 596 -42.59 -3.70 -4.56
N TYR A 597 -42.34 -2.60 -5.24
CA TYR A 597 -42.58 -1.27 -4.73
C TYR A 597 -43.89 -0.68 -5.27
N GLY A 598 -44.53 0.12 -4.45
CA GLY A 598 -45.62 1.02 -4.86
C GLY A 598 -45.05 2.22 -5.66
N PRO A 599 -45.91 3.14 -6.10
CA PRO A 599 -45.54 4.30 -6.88
C PRO A 599 -44.66 5.28 -6.09
N TRP A 600 -43.87 6.06 -6.82
CA TRP A 600 -43.04 7.13 -6.26
C TRP A 600 -43.88 8.27 -5.73
N SER A 601 -43.41 8.93 -4.67
CA SER A 601 -43.95 10.22 -4.19
C SER A 601 -43.76 11.32 -5.22
N ARG A 602 -44.36 12.47 -4.98
CA ARG A 602 -43.98 13.71 -5.68
C ARG A 602 -42.51 14.02 -5.39
N VAL A 603 -41.84 14.65 -6.37
CA VAL A 603 -40.43 15.07 -6.24
C VAL A 603 -40.37 16.32 -5.37
N GLY A 604 -39.69 16.21 -4.23
CA GLY A 604 -39.28 17.35 -3.42
C GLY A 604 -37.97 17.92 -3.93
N TYR A 605 -37.67 19.18 -3.67
CA TYR A 605 -36.39 19.79 -4.02
C TYR A 605 -35.96 20.84 -3.01
N PHE A 606 -34.63 20.96 -2.78
CA PHE A 606 -34.01 21.92 -1.86
C PHE A 606 -32.61 22.31 -2.35
N TYR A 607 -32.06 23.37 -1.78
CA TYR A 607 -30.71 23.85 -2.08
C TYR A 607 -29.79 23.70 -0.87
N THR A 608 -28.63 23.10 -1.05
CA THR A 608 -27.64 22.96 0.04
C THR A 608 -26.75 24.18 0.12
N ARG A 609 -26.79 24.90 1.27
CA ARG A 609 -25.88 26.00 1.56
C ARG A 609 -25.73 26.20 3.07
N PHE A 610 -24.53 26.04 3.57
CA PHE A 610 -24.27 26.04 5.01
C PHE A 610 -24.12 27.46 5.56
N GLU A 611 -23.56 28.39 4.78
CA GLU A 611 -23.43 29.81 5.13
C GLU A 611 -23.88 30.73 3.98
N GLY A 612 -24.44 31.91 4.28
CA GLY A 612 -24.67 33.00 3.30
C GLY A 612 -26.16 33.24 2.92
N THR A 613 -26.37 33.91 1.77
CA THR A 613 -27.66 34.43 1.26
C THR A 613 -28.58 33.34 0.65
N ASP A 614 -29.81 33.74 0.27
CA ASP A 614 -30.84 32.89 -0.33
C ASP A 614 -30.38 32.07 -1.55
N PRO A 615 -30.98 30.90 -1.79
CA PRO A 615 -30.62 30.04 -2.92
C PRO A 615 -30.84 30.76 -4.27
N PRO A 616 -29.98 30.50 -5.28
CA PRO A 616 -30.20 31.00 -6.63
C PRO A 616 -31.52 30.41 -7.22
N PRO A 617 -32.09 31.04 -8.25
CA PRO A 617 -33.24 30.46 -8.92
C PRO A 617 -32.96 29.04 -9.39
N ASN A 618 -33.89 28.11 -9.13
CA ASN A 618 -33.75 26.73 -9.58
C ASN A 618 -33.88 26.66 -11.12
N PRO A 619 -32.84 26.20 -11.84
CA PRO A 619 -32.87 26.14 -13.30
C PRO A 619 -33.76 25.02 -13.83
N SER A 620 -34.10 24.03 -13.03
CA SER A 620 -34.79 22.81 -13.44
C SER A 620 -35.92 22.47 -12.45
N LEU A 621 -37.09 23.07 -12.63
CA LEU A 621 -38.25 22.66 -11.85
C LEU A 621 -38.63 21.22 -12.20
N PRO A 622 -38.88 20.35 -11.20
CA PRO A 622 -39.29 18.98 -11.47
C PRO A 622 -40.70 18.98 -12.11
N VAL A 623 -40.84 18.25 -13.20
CA VAL A 623 -42.13 17.93 -13.76
C VAL A 623 -42.71 16.84 -12.88
N ASN A 624 -43.54 17.21 -11.94
CA ASN A 624 -44.29 16.22 -11.16
C ASN A 624 -45.24 15.48 -12.09
N PRO A 625 -45.21 14.15 -12.13
CA PRO A 625 -46.28 13.40 -12.81
C PRO A 625 -47.62 13.83 -12.23
N SER A 626 -48.67 13.85 -13.07
CA SER A 626 -50.08 13.94 -12.63
C SER A 626 -50.26 13.02 -11.41
N GLU A 627 -51.05 13.46 -10.41
CA GLU A 627 -51.19 12.72 -9.13
C GLU A 627 -51.16 11.22 -9.37
N PRO A 628 -50.21 10.49 -8.69
CA PRO A 628 -50.13 9.04 -8.87
C PRO A 628 -51.50 8.47 -8.55
N ASP A 629 -52.08 7.68 -9.45
CA ASP A 629 -53.40 7.10 -9.27
C ASP A 629 -53.34 6.12 -8.09
N ILE A 630 -53.67 6.63 -6.92
CA ILE A 630 -53.68 5.89 -5.66
C ILE A 630 -54.60 4.67 -5.77
N SER A 631 -55.62 4.75 -6.58
CA SER A 631 -56.62 3.68 -6.77
C SER A 631 -56.01 2.49 -7.51
N GLU A 632 -55.17 2.71 -8.55
CA GLU A 632 -54.56 1.64 -9.32
C GLU A 632 -53.51 0.83 -8.50
N ALA A 633 -52.69 1.51 -7.67
CA ALA A 633 -51.74 0.83 -6.80
C ALA A 633 -52.43 0.01 -5.70
N LEU A 634 -53.50 0.55 -5.13
CA LEU A 634 -54.29 -0.13 -4.10
C LEU A 634 -55.07 -1.34 -4.66
N GLU A 635 -55.63 -1.24 -5.89
CA GLU A 635 -56.26 -2.37 -6.60
C GLU A 635 -55.24 -3.47 -6.94
N ALA A 636 -54.01 -3.10 -7.24
CA ALA A 636 -52.90 -4.06 -7.44
C ALA A 636 -52.34 -4.66 -6.15
N GLY A 637 -52.86 -4.29 -4.97
CA GLY A 637 -52.41 -4.77 -3.66
C GLY A 637 -51.02 -4.20 -3.25
N LEU A 638 -50.57 -3.10 -3.86
CA LEU A 638 -49.32 -2.40 -3.57
C LEU A 638 -49.57 -1.25 -2.57
N PRO A 639 -48.52 -0.85 -1.79
CA PRO A 639 -48.59 0.35 -0.96
C PRO A 639 -48.80 1.62 -1.81
N SER A 640 -49.50 2.61 -1.25
CA SER A 640 -49.69 3.92 -1.89
C SER A 640 -48.36 4.70 -1.95
N ALA A 641 -48.33 5.75 -2.77
CA ALA A 641 -47.22 6.70 -2.73
C ALA A 641 -47.11 7.40 -1.37
N PRO A 642 -45.96 7.54 -0.77
CA PRO A 642 -45.71 8.36 0.42
C PRO A 642 -45.98 9.85 0.14
N VAL A 643 -46.33 10.62 1.16
CA VAL A 643 -46.59 12.06 1.02
C VAL A 643 -45.35 12.83 1.53
N VAL A 644 -44.74 13.61 0.66
CA VAL A 644 -43.57 14.47 1.02
C VAL A 644 -44.00 15.57 2.01
N ARG A 645 -43.24 15.73 3.07
CA ARG A 645 -43.50 16.73 4.13
C ARG A 645 -42.40 17.72 4.34
N GLY A 646 -41.12 17.35 4.19
CA GLY A 646 -40.00 18.25 4.39
C GLY A 646 -38.70 17.72 3.75
N PRO A 647 -37.76 18.58 3.37
CA PRO A 647 -37.81 20.05 3.38
C PRO A 647 -38.91 20.61 2.44
N GLU A 648 -39.42 21.83 2.74
CA GLU A 648 -40.33 22.53 1.82
C GLU A 648 -39.63 22.76 0.47
N ASN A 649 -40.39 22.69 -0.62
CA ASN A 649 -39.86 22.88 -1.97
C ASN A 649 -39.21 24.26 -2.13
N GLY A 650 -37.97 24.28 -2.53
CA GLY A 650 -37.14 25.48 -2.65
C GLY A 650 -36.48 25.93 -1.33
N ALA A 651 -36.65 25.16 -0.25
CA ALA A 651 -36.01 25.48 1.03
C ALA A 651 -34.48 25.38 0.96
N ARG A 652 -33.83 26.11 1.85
CA ARG A 652 -32.39 26.00 2.08
C ARG A 652 -32.11 24.96 3.15
N ALA A 653 -31.25 23.97 2.83
CA ALA A 653 -30.68 23.06 3.80
C ALA A 653 -29.36 23.61 4.33
N GLY A 654 -29.31 23.90 5.63
CA GLY A 654 -28.13 24.44 6.31
C GLY A 654 -27.15 23.38 6.80
N THR A 655 -27.39 22.12 6.43
CA THR A 655 -26.54 20.97 6.83
C THR A 655 -26.26 20.07 5.63
N PRO A 656 -25.12 19.34 5.62
CA PRO A 656 -24.85 18.37 4.56
C PRO A 656 -25.73 17.13 4.62
N ASN A 657 -26.44 16.91 5.72
CA ASN A 657 -27.31 15.77 5.95
C ASN A 657 -28.73 16.25 6.31
N PRO A 658 -29.47 16.83 5.36
CA PRO A 658 -30.82 17.31 5.64
C PRO A 658 -31.80 16.15 5.93
N GLU A 659 -32.79 16.40 6.77
CA GLU A 659 -33.83 15.41 7.06
C GLU A 659 -34.91 15.47 5.98
N LEU A 660 -35.01 14.38 5.20
CA LEU A 660 -36.08 14.21 4.21
C LEU A 660 -37.25 13.48 4.86
N LEU A 661 -38.36 14.17 5.06
CA LEU A 661 -39.51 13.69 5.84
C LEU A 661 -40.68 13.36 4.94
N ILE A 662 -41.24 12.17 5.10
CA ILE A 662 -42.49 11.74 4.49
C ILE A 662 -43.52 11.29 5.54
N LEU A 663 -44.78 11.30 5.18
CA LEU A 663 -45.82 10.54 5.89
C LEU A 663 -45.82 9.11 5.35
N GLU A 664 -46.12 8.16 6.26
CA GLU A 664 -46.23 6.75 5.92
C GLU A 664 -47.24 6.52 4.78
N ALA A 665 -46.84 5.66 3.85
CA ALA A 665 -47.72 5.15 2.81
C ALA A 665 -48.85 4.29 3.43
N ARG A 666 -49.97 4.14 2.72
CA ARG A 666 -51.06 3.24 3.13
C ARG A 666 -50.87 1.90 2.42
N ASP A 667 -50.83 0.83 3.21
CA ASP A 667 -50.91 -0.51 2.66
C ASP A 667 -52.33 -1.02 2.68
N PRO A 668 -52.85 -1.59 1.58
CA PRO A 668 -54.24 -2.09 1.51
C PRO A 668 -54.52 -3.20 2.51
N GLN A 669 -53.49 -3.97 2.90
CA GLN A 669 -53.57 -5.12 3.79
C GLN A 669 -53.07 -4.82 5.21
N GLY A 670 -52.60 -3.61 5.48
CA GLY A 670 -52.07 -3.21 6.79
C GLY A 670 -50.77 -3.88 7.15
N ARG A 671 -49.96 -4.30 6.16
CA ARG A 671 -48.64 -4.90 6.37
C ARG A 671 -47.63 -3.85 6.80
N GLU A 672 -46.57 -4.28 7.45
CA GLU A 672 -45.41 -3.45 7.73
C GLU A 672 -44.72 -3.02 6.40
N LEU A 673 -44.21 -1.78 6.36
CA LEU A 673 -43.64 -1.21 5.14
C LEU A 673 -42.19 -0.86 5.32
N VAL A 674 -41.41 -1.10 4.28
CA VAL A 674 -40.04 -0.57 4.12
C VAL A 674 -40.05 0.52 3.05
N TYR A 675 -39.16 1.52 3.23
CA TYR A 675 -39.16 2.71 2.37
C TYR A 675 -37.84 2.84 1.64
N GLN A 676 -37.92 3.19 0.37
CA GLN A 676 -36.80 3.59 -0.46
C GLN A 676 -36.86 5.08 -0.76
N PHE A 677 -35.75 5.77 -0.49
CA PHE A 677 -35.55 7.17 -0.83
C PHE A 677 -34.47 7.27 -1.92
N GLU A 678 -34.66 8.23 -2.82
CA GLU A 678 -33.67 8.62 -3.82
C GLU A 678 -33.47 10.13 -3.78
N VAL A 679 -32.18 10.56 -3.87
CA VAL A 679 -31.74 11.96 -3.88
C VAL A 679 -30.73 12.15 -4.99
N ASP A 680 -30.95 13.12 -5.87
CA ASP A 680 -30.07 13.42 -7.02
C ASP A 680 -30.01 14.92 -7.30
N GLN A 681 -29.01 15.36 -8.04
CA GLN A 681 -28.90 16.73 -8.56
C GLN A 681 -29.71 16.96 -9.84
N VAL A 682 -30.23 15.91 -10.45
CA VAL A 682 -31.11 15.99 -11.62
C VAL A 682 -32.50 15.43 -11.31
N PRO A 683 -33.57 16.09 -11.76
CA PRO A 683 -34.94 15.66 -11.46
C PRO A 683 -35.35 14.36 -12.17
N SER A 684 -34.58 13.87 -13.12
CA SER A 684 -34.73 12.56 -13.78
C SER A 684 -34.24 11.38 -12.96
N PHE A 685 -33.45 11.61 -11.91
CA PHE A 685 -32.83 10.57 -11.06
C PHE A 685 -31.95 9.58 -11.84
N ASP A 686 -31.21 10.08 -12.82
CA ASP A 686 -30.20 9.35 -13.62
C ASP A 686 -28.83 10.05 -13.57
N GLY A 687 -28.64 10.97 -12.65
CA GLY A 687 -27.42 11.73 -12.48
C GLY A 687 -26.29 10.98 -11.78
N ALA A 688 -25.09 11.51 -11.88
CA ALA A 688 -23.89 10.94 -11.26
C ALA A 688 -23.87 11.01 -9.72
N PHE A 689 -24.76 11.79 -9.13
CA PHE A 689 -24.86 11.99 -7.68
C PHE A 689 -26.07 11.32 -7.05
N LEU A 690 -26.72 10.41 -7.78
CA LEU A 690 -27.87 9.66 -7.25
C LEU A 690 -27.44 8.91 -5.98
N GLN A 691 -28.14 9.19 -4.87
CA GLN A 691 -28.05 8.44 -3.62
C GLN A 691 -29.38 7.77 -3.35
N SER A 692 -29.36 6.46 -3.08
CA SER A 692 -30.55 5.73 -2.65
C SER A 692 -30.35 5.21 -1.21
N SER A 693 -31.43 5.17 -0.43
CA SER A 693 -31.42 4.55 0.90
C SER A 693 -31.08 3.06 0.85
N ASP A 694 -31.29 2.43 -0.30
CA ASP A 694 -31.04 1.02 -0.54
C ASP A 694 -29.64 0.77 -1.13
N ASP A 695 -28.88 1.83 -1.45
CA ASP A 695 -27.54 1.70 -2.01
C ASP A 695 -26.61 1.01 -1.02
N LYS A 696 -26.09 -0.11 -1.44
CA LYS A 696 -24.96 -0.75 -0.76
C LYS A 696 -23.67 -0.06 -1.22
N PRO A 697 -22.79 0.35 -0.31
CA PRO A 697 -21.48 0.86 -0.71
C PRO A 697 -20.80 -0.10 -1.70
N ILE A 698 -20.20 0.42 -2.75
CA ILE A 698 -19.53 -0.34 -3.84
C ILE A 698 -18.65 -1.47 -3.28
N LEU A 699 -18.02 -1.25 -2.11
CA LEU A 699 -17.21 -2.25 -1.47
C LEU A 699 -18.00 -3.46 -0.96
N PHE A 700 -19.24 -3.27 -0.47
CA PHE A 700 -20.08 -4.39 -0.04
C PHE A 700 -20.57 -5.23 -1.22
N GLU A 701 -20.75 -4.62 -2.39
CA GLU A 701 -20.99 -5.34 -3.64
C GLU A 701 -19.75 -6.09 -4.10
N ALA A 702 -18.55 -5.50 -3.87
CA ALA A 702 -17.28 -6.11 -4.18
C ALA A 702 -16.93 -7.27 -3.24
N LEU A 703 -17.34 -7.23 -1.96
CA LEU A 703 -17.12 -8.30 -0.98
C LEU A 703 -18.19 -9.39 -1.11
N LYS A 704 -17.95 -10.33 -2.01
CA LYS A 704 -18.85 -11.47 -2.27
C LYS A 704 -18.47 -12.67 -1.39
N PRO A 705 -19.18 -12.99 -0.28
CA PRO A 705 -18.81 -14.05 0.67
C PRO A 705 -18.65 -15.41 0.02
N LYS A 706 -19.48 -15.74 -0.98
CA LYS A 706 -19.39 -16.99 -1.75
C LYS A 706 -18.08 -17.09 -2.53
N VAL A 707 -17.61 -15.99 -3.12
CA VAL A 707 -16.35 -15.91 -3.87
C VAL A 707 -15.16 -15.98 -2.91
N ILE A 708 -15.23 -15.33 -1.75
CA ILE A 708 -14.22 -15.44 -0.68
C ILE A 708 -14.11 -16.89 -0.21
N GLY A 709 -15.24 -17.57 0.06
CA GLY A 709 -15.27 -18.98 0.42
C GLY A 709 -14.68 -19.90 -0.66
N ALA A 710 -14.99 -19.64 -1.93
CA ALA A 710 -14.40 -20.38 -3.05
C ALA A 710 -12.87 -20.17 -3.13
N GLY A 711 -12.40 -18.93 -3.00
CA GLY A 711 -10.98 -18.61 -2.94
C GLY A 711 -10.27 -19.32 -1.77
N PHE A 712 -10.88 -19.34 -0.59
CA PHE A 712 -10.36 -20.06 0.58
C PHE A 712 -10.22 -21.57 0.34
N ILE A 713 -11.25 -22.19 -0.22
CA ILE A 713 -11.23 -23.63 -0.56
C ILE A 713 -10.14 -23.91 -1.60
N VAL A 714 -10.07 -23.11 -2.66
CA VAL A 714 -9.04 -23.25 -3.70
C VAL A 714 -7.64 -23.10 -3.11
N GLY A 715 -7.42 -22.14 -2.21
CA GLY A 715 -6.15 -21.94 -1.50
C GLY A 715 -5.75 -23.17 -0.67
N LEU A 716 -6.68 -23.71 0.13
CA LEU A 716 -6.44 -24.93 0.92
C LEU A 716 -6.19 -26.16 0.05
N VAL A 717 -7.02 -26.38 -0.96
CA VAL A 717 -6.89 -27.52 -1.88
C VAL A 717 -5.54 -27.45 -2.63
N SER A 718 -5.18 -26.28 -3.13
CA SER A 718 -3.89 -26.06 -3.80
C SER A 718 -2.72 -26.40 -2.88
N PHE A 719 -2.77 -25.99 -1.62
CA PHE A 719 -1.74 -26.31 -0.64
C PHE A 719 -1.66 -27.84 -0.39
N VAL A 720 -2.80 -28.50 -0.20
CA VAL A 720 -2.84 -29.96 0.01
C VAL A 720 -2.31 -30.70 -1.21
N VAL A 721 -2.74 -30.31 -2.41
CA VAL A 721 -2.28 -30.92 -3.67
C VAL A 721 -0.77 -30.78 -3.81
N LEU A 722 -0.22 -29.56 -3.66
CA LEU A 722 1.23 -29.35 -3.75
C LEU A 722 1.99 -30.15 -2.69
N SER A 723 1.45 -30.23 -1.47
CA SER A 723 2.07 -31.01 -0.39
C SER A 723 2.07 -32.52 -0.68
N VAL A 724 0.99 -33.05 -1.24
CA VAL A 724 0.87 -34.48 -1.61
C VAL A 724 1.83 -34.83 -2.76
N PHE A 725 1.93 -33.98 -3.77
CA PHE A 725 2.82 -34.20 -4.92
C PHE A 725 4.29 -33.78 -4.64
N GLY A 726 4.60 -33.26 -3.44
CA GLY A 726 5.96 -32.81 -3.09
C GLY A 726 6.43 -31.61 -3.92
N LEU A 727 5.49 -30.82 -4.44
CA LEU A 727 5.80 -29.61 -5.20
C LEU A 727 6.07 -28.42 -4.24
N PRO A 728 6.89 -27.45 -4.67
CA PRO A 728 7.25 -26.31 -3.81
C PRO A 728 6.05 -25.45 -3.44
N ILE A 729 5.87 -25.20 -2.17
CA ILE A 729 4.80 -24.32 -1.63
C ILE A 729 4.94 -22.88 -2.18
N LEU A 730 6.15 -22.49 -2.56
CA LEU A 730 6.45 -21.21 -3.22
C LEU A 730 5.56 -20.91 -4.45
N LEU A 731 5.02 -21.94 -5.12
CA LEU A 731 4.05 -21.77 -6.21
C LEU A 731 2.79 -21.03 -5.76
N VAL A 732 2.26 -21.35 -4.57
CA VAL A 732 1.04 -20.69 -4.04
C VAL A 732 1.33 -19.25 -3.63
N PHE A 733 2.48 -19.00 -3.00
CA PHE A 733 2.89 -17.63 -2.67
C PHE A 733 3.08 -16.77 -3.92
N GLY A 734 3.67 -17.35 -4.98
CA GLY A 734 3.77 -16.68 -6.28
C GLY A 734 2.40 -16.37 -6.88
N TYR A 735 1.46 -17.31 -6.81
CA TYR A 735 0.10 -17.12 -7.32
C TYR A 735 -0.60 -15.90 -6.67
N ILE A 736 -0.49 -15.72 -5.35
CA ILE A 736 -1.07 -14.55 -4.68
C ILE A 736 -0.50 -13.24 -5.22
N ARG A 737 0.81 -13.22 -5.46
CA ARG A 737 1.46 -12.03 -6.03
C ARG A 737 0.83 -11.62 -7.37
N SER A 738 0.36 -12.59 -8.17
CA SER A 738 -0.32 -12.30 -9.43
C SER A 738 -1.67 -11.60 -9.28
N LEU A 739 -2.36 -11.81 -8.16
CA LEU A 739 -3.66 -11.18 -7.89
C LEU A 739 -3.54 -9.69 -7.50
N THR A 740 -2.38 -9.30 -6.95
CA THR A 740 -2.12 -7.93 -6.47
C THR A 740 -1.23 -7.12 -7.40
N SER A 741 -0.55 -7.77 -8.35
CA SER A 741 0.41 -7.13 -9.26
C SER A 741 -0.15 -7.04 -10.68
N ILE A 742 0.22 -5.96 -11.39
CA ILE A 742 -0.12 -5.81 -12.80
C ILE A 742 0.58 -6.92 -13.60
N PRO A 743 -0.13 -7.68 -14.46
CA PRO A 743 0.41 -8.84 -15.18
C PRO A 743 1.67 -8.53 -16.02
N HIS A 744 1.78 -7.32 -16.54
CA HIS A 744 2.85 -6.88 -17.43
C HIS A 744 4.25 -7.01 -16.82
N TYR A 745 4.40 -6.73 -15.51
CA TYR A 745 5.67 -6.88 -14.80
C TYR A 745 6.03 -8.35 -14.57
N LEU A 746 5.05 -9.20 -14.32
CA LEU A 746 5.26 -10.62 -14.07
C LEU A 746 5.69 -11.39 -15.31
N ILE A 747 5.18 -10.99 -16.49
CA ILE A 747 5.59 -11.55 -17.80
C ILE A 747 7.06 -11.26 -18.06
N THR A 748 7.53 -10.06 -17.74
CA THR A 748 8.93 -9.68 -17.92
C THR A 748 9.84 -10.37 -16.89
N GLU A 749 9.36 -10.55 -15.66
CA GLU A 749 10.10 -11.24 -14.58
C GLU A 749 10.32 -12.73 -14.87
N ILE A 750 9.33 -13.43 -15.45
CA ILE A 750 9.49 -14.87 -15.80
C ILE A 750 10.58 -15.07 -16.86
N ILE A 751 10.74 -14.14 -17.81
CA ILE A 751 11.83 -14.18 -18.80
C ILE A 751 13.18 -14.21 -18.07
N GLY A 752 13.37 -13.34 -17.07
CA GLY A 752 14.56 -13.34 -16.24
C GLY A 752 14.79 -14.69 -15.52
N ALA A 753 13.77 -15.23 -14.88
CA ALA A 753 13.87 -16.49 -14.13
C ALA A 753 14.19 -17.69 -15.04
N LEU A 754 13.61 -17.73 -16.26
CA LEU A 754 13.91 -18.76 -17.25
C LEU A 754 15.34 -18.67 -17.76
N LEU A 755 15.83 -17.46 -18.11
CA LEU A 755 17.20 -17.21 -18.50
C LEU A 755 18.19 -17.62 -17.40
N ALA A 756 17.89 -17.26 -16.15
CA ALA A 756 18.72 -17.66 -15.00
C ALA A 756 18.83 -19.18 -14.91
N ARG A 757 17.71 -19.90 -14.93
CA ARG A 757 17.68 -21.34 -14.70
C ARG A 757 18.24 -22.16 -15.85
N TYR A 758 17.83 -21.83 -17.10
CA TYR A 758 18.12 -22.70 -18.24
C TYR A 758 19.41 -22.33 -18.99
N TYR A 759 19.88 -21.08 -18.88
CA TYR A 759 21.10 -20.62 -19.53
C TYR A 759 22.24 -20.38 -18.51
N PHE A 760 22.03 -19.47 -17.55
CA PHE A 760 23.12 -19.03 -16.68
C PHE A 760 23.55 -20.08 -15.64
N TRP A 761 22.60 -20.85 -15.05
CA TRP A 761 22.96 -21.93 -14.13
C TRP A 761 23.73 -23.05 -14.81
N LYS A 762 23.47 -23.32 -16.09
CA LYS A 762 24.26 -24.30 -16.87
C LYS A 762 25.65 -23.82 -17.17
N LYS A 763 25.82 -22.48 -17.39
CA LYS A 763 27.09 -21.89 -17.78
C LYS A 763 28.04 -21.63 -16.60
N TYR A 764 27.49 -21.14 -15.48
CA TYR A 764 28.28 -20.67 -14.33
C TYR A 764 28.07 -21.50 -13.06
N GLY A 765 27.12 -22.39 -13.03
CA GLY A 765 26.66 -23.07 -11.82
C GLY A 765 25.64 -22.25 -11.01
N LYS A 766 24.75 -22.93 -10.26
CA LYS A 766 23.62 -22.30 -9.53
C LYS A 766 24.11 -21.28 -8.48
N GLN A 767 25.08 -21.66 -7.65
CA GLN A 767 25.58 -20.81 -6.56
C GLN A 767 26.35 -19.60 -7.10
N GLN A 768 27.28 -19.85 -8.04
CA GLN A 768 28.08 -18.81 -8.66
C GLN A 768 27.19 -17.78 -9.40
N TRP A 769 26.18 -18.26 -10.14
CA TRP A 769 25.25 -17.36 -10.83
C TRP A 769 24.45 -16.48 -9.88
N ARG A 770 23.96 -17.00 -8.75
CA ARG A 770 23.24 -16.19 -7.77
C ARG A 770 24.08 -15.02 -7.24
N LEU A 771 25.36 -15.26 -6.98
CA LEU A 771 26.30 -14.21 -6.61
C LEU A 771 26.50 -13.19 -7.74
N TYR A 772 26.68 -13.68 -8.97
CA TYR A 772 26.83 -12.81 -10.16
C TYR A 772 25.58 -11.98 -10.41
N ALA A 773 24.40 -12.57 -10.34
CA ALA A 773 23.13 -11.90 -10.58
C ALA A 773 22.87 -10.76 -9.59
N ALA A 774 23.21 -10.98 -8.31
CA ALA A 774 23.08 -9.92 -7.28
C ALA A 774 23.97 -8.72 -7.62
N VAL A 775 25.26 -8.96 -7.90
CA VAL A 775 26.21 -7.91 -8.25
C VAL A 775 25.85 -7.23 -9.57
N LEU A 776 25.41 -8.00 -10.57
CA LEU A 776 24.97 -7.49 -11.88
C LEU A 776 23.74 -6.56 -11.76
N MET A 777 22.75 -6.97 -10.97
CA MET A 777 21.55 -6.17 -10.72
C MET A 777 21.89 -4.86 -10.04
N VAL A 778 22.78 -4.91 -9.04
CA VAL A 778 23.24 -3.70 -8.36
C VAL A 778 23.94 -2.78 -9.36
N GLY A 779 24.86 -3.30 -10.18
CA GLY A 779 25.50 -2.52 -11.23
C GLY A 779 24.49 -1.86 -12.16
N PHE A 780 23.50 -2.61 -12.64
CA PHE A 780 22.42 -2.08 -13.50
C PHE A 780 21.66 -0.93 -12.82
N GLN A 781 21.24 -1.11 -11.58
CA GLN A 781 20.53 -0.07 -10.83
C GLN A 781 21.38 1.18 -10.61
N VAL A 782 22.67 1.01 -10.31
CA VAL A 782 23.63 2.14 -10.18
C VAL A 782 23.75 2.89 -11.50
N GLY A 783 23.92 2.18 -12.62
CA GLY A 783 24.01 2.79 -13.94
C GLY A 783 22.77 3.60 -14.29
N MET A 784 21.59 3.04 -14.09
CA MET A 784 20.32 3.76 -14.30
C MET A 784 20.19 4.99 -13.40
N ALA A 785 20.56 4.87 -12.13
CA ALA A 785 20.44 5.96 -11.18
C ALA A 785 21.40 7.12 -11.48
N LEU A 786 22.62 6.84 -11.93
CA LEU A 786 23.57 7.88 -12.35
C LEU A 786 23.00 8.70 -13.51
N VAL A 787 22.38 8.05 -14.49
CA VAL A 787 21.70 8.72 -15.60
C VAL A 787 20.49 9.51 -15.09
N GLY A 788 19.68 8.91 -14.22
CA GLY A 788 18.54 9.56 -13.57
C GLY A 788 18.96 10.84 -12.85
N MET A 789 19.99 10.77 -12.01
CA MET A 789 20.52 11.93 -11.28
C MET A 789 21.04 13.02 -12.21
N ALA A 790 21.76 12.68 -13.28
CA ALA A 790 22.22 13.64 -14.26
C ALA A 790 21.04 14.33 -14.96
N SER A 791 20.03 13.57 -15.36
CA SER A 791 18.83 14.08 -16.02
C SER A 791 18.02 15.01 -15.12
N VAL A 792 17.86 14.62 -13.85
CA VAL A 792 17.21 15.43 -12.81
C VAL A 792 17.94 16.74 -12.60
N SER A 793 19.28 16.68 -12.49
CA SER A 793 20.09 17.89 -12.31
C SER A 793 19.90 18.87 -13.47
N ILE A 794 19.88 18.37 -14.72
CA ILE A 794 19.63 19.20 -15.91
C ILE A 794 18.22 19.80 -15.85
N ALA A 795 17.20 19.01 -15.53
CA ALA A 795 15.82 19.49 -15.45
C ALA A 795 15.62 20.52 -14.33
N MET A 796 16.29 20.34 -13.18
CA MET A 796 16.22 21.29 -12.08
C MET A 796 16.92 22.62 -12.41
N ILE A 797 18.10 22.56 -13.06
CA ILE A 797 18.81 23.76 -13.50
C ILE A 797 17.95 24.52 -14.52
N GLN A 798 17.39 23.85 -15.49
CA GLN A 798 16.55 24.47 -16.50
C GLN A 798 15.32 25.15 -15.88
N LYS A 799 14.61 24.47 -14.99
CA LYS A 799 13.45 25.05 -14.27
C LYS A 799 13.85 26.22 -13.37
N ALA A 800 15.00 26.15 -12.68
CA ALA A 800 15.49 27.26 -11.86
C ALA A 800 15.82 28.50 -12.71
N VAL A 801 16.44 28.28 -13.87
CA VAL A 801 16.76 29.37 -14.81
C VAL A 801 15.48 29.97 -15.40
N SER A 802 14.49 29.18 -15.77
CA SER A 802 13.23 29.65 -16.33
C SER A 802 12.40 30.49 -15.33
N VAL A 803 12.53 30.22 -14.04
CA VAL A 803 11.85 30.99 -12.96
C VAL A 803 12.55 32.33 -12.68
N LEU A 804 13.87 32.43 -12.98
CA LEU A 804 14.64 33.68 -12.76
C LEU A 804 14.46 34.72 -13.88
N LEU A 805 13.79 34.37 -14.98
CA LEU A 805 13.55 35.24 -16.13
C LEU A 805 12.24 36.03 -16.08
N PHE A 806 11.49 35.96 -14.96
CA PHE A 806 10.27 36.73 -14.75
C PHE A 806 10.22 37.41 -13.39
#